data_58038b8f69dcb887e97df2fbb3c33dc5
#
_entry.id   58038b8f69dcb887e97df2fbb3c33dc5
#
_cell.length_a   1.000
_cell.length_b   1.000
_cell.length_c   1.000
_cell.angle_alpha   90.00
_cell.angle_beta   90.00
_cell.angle_gamma   90.00
#
_symmetry.space_group_name_H-M   'P 1'
#
loop_
_entity.id
_entity.type
_entity.pdbx_description
1 polymer ?
#
loop_
_entity_poly.entity_id
_entity_poly.type
_entity_poly.pdbx_seq_one_letter_code
_entity_poly.pdbx_strand_id
1 'polypeptide(L)'
;MSINVKCKCTKEIYNKNGYKVYGFLPTGGDPIEVNKYGTFTISGEQAFDVGQEYYLFLSPIVNPKYPYSYNFDGFVGIGFVGEEIKVDPKEQIRILSMYMEESQAKACTEGYPNFLELILANRENEIDLKKIHGVGNKLLAKYCDKIRGDCKSVLFAGILSEYGTTDSYACVKASINYSSPTNLREALNDDPYGVLCKLCERKTKSVDRMLEKQHPELLSSKSRCISAVNDLLNEMESEGSTRCNAKVLVDLVKEEYPECIKWIGECVTENDEVFFDPETKYVSKKSTFEAECKIARELKTRAQNPIVYGGDIEQFRQIGNSTMTDEQMGALNMVKSYSTGVLTAPGGCGKSYSTNAVIKYLESINKTYTLLAPTGCAARRLKEATGREASTIHMWLTRLDGGMCCSDVVLLDEVSMLSVDLLAKVFGSIYKNTKIFFVCDPYQLASISCGNLAQDIIDSGIVPVTRLTKVFRYNSSGIATVVTDTRNGVPSSIESEQFDDYTFEEQASATSDVLDQIKEAYAYYLEKGYGMKDILCLCPYNKGALGTRIINAMLQQEFNDHEFTGVGYETQYESVNFKIGDKVINKRNNYNAQIYDPDYTPEYDEFGNLVPNTTFIANGDIGTVVDVDDEDLVVAFDESTIVFSGEEIKYLRLAYAISVHSSQGSESPVVIALMLRQHLYMINRNIEYVAFSRAKTELCIIGDTRTIANGMKEVQNLERDTWLKELLTENS
;
A
#
# COMPACT_ATOMS: atom_id res chain seq x y z
N MET A 1 -33.27 33.41 14.16
CA MET A 1 -32.53 33.52 15.43
C MET A 1 -32.14 32.11 15.80
N SER A 2 -30.89 31.90 16.14
CA SER A 2 -30.44 30.60 16.65
C SER A 2 -30.92 30.41 18.09
N ILE A 3 -31.27 29.20 18.46
CA ILE A 3 -31.79 28.78 19.76
C ILE A 3 -30.84 27.80 20.44
N ASN A 4 -30.78 27.80 21.77
CA ASN A 4 -29.95 26.92 22.58
C ASN A 4 -30.78 25.79 23.16
N VAL A 5 -30.59 24.57 22.73
CA VAL A 5 -31.43 23.44 23.11
C VAL A 5 -30.60 22.34 23.73
N LYS A 6 -30.98 21.88 24.94
CA LYS A 6 -30.54 20.58 25.45
C LYS A 6 -31.44 19.49 24.90
N CYS A 7 -30.87 18.48 24.31
CA CYS A 7 -31.64 17.46 23.64
C CYS A 7 -30.91 16.12 23.59
N LYS A 8 -31.68 15.04 23.58
CA LYS A 8 -31.17 13.68 23.46
C LYS A 8 -31.39 13.18 22.05
N CYS A 9 -30.33 12.69 21.39
CA CYS A 9 -30.44 12.03 20.10
C CYS A 9 -31.19 10.70 20.27
N THR A 10 -32.26 10.49 19.50
CA THR A 10 -33.13 9.32 19.68
C THR A 10 -32.95 8.29 18.58
N LYS A 11 -32.62 8.71 17.35
CA LYS A 11 -32.39 7.82 16.20
C LYS A 11 -31.73 8.54 15.04
N GLU A 12 -30.97 7.80 14.24
CA GLU A 12 -30.61 8.19 12.88
C GLU A 12 -31.77 7.92 11.92
N ILE A 13 -32.18 8.90 11.15
CA ILE A 13 -33.34 8.81 10.23
C ILE A 13 -32.85 8.60 8.79
N TYR A 14 -31.73 9.24 8.43
CA TYR A 14 -31.18 9.21 7.08
C TYR A 14 -29.66 9.43 7.11
N ASN A 15 -28.93 8.68 6.27
CA ASN A 15 -27.49 8.83 6.12
C ASN A 15 -27.10 8.40 4.69
N LYS A 16 -26.77 9.35 3.84
CA LYS A 16 -26.31 9.07 2.47
C LYS A 16 -25.40 10.20 1.97
N ASN A 17 -24.28 9.84 1.35
CA ASN A 17 -23.31 10.78 0.75
C ASN A 17 -22.84 11.88 1.72
N GLY A 18 -22.60 11.53 3.00
CA GLY A 18 -22.16 12.49 4.01
C GLY A 18 -23.29 13.31 4.65
N TYR A 19 -24.45 13.41 4.01
CA TYR A 19 -25.61 14.13 4.57
C TYR A 19 -26.43 13.22 5.48
N LYS A 20 -26.71 13.69 6.72
CA LYS A 20 -27.33 12.91 7.77
C LYS A 20 -28.54 13.65 8.34
N VAL A 21 -29.54 12.92 8.83
CA VAL A 21 -30.70 13.44 9.54
C VAL A 21 -30.93 12.61 10.80
N TYR A 22 -30.98 13.29 11.95
CA TYR A 22 -31.21 12.66 13.24
C TYR A 22 -32.48 13.20 13.90
N GLY A 23 -33.16 12.34 14.66
CA GLY A 23 -34.29 12.69 15.52
C GLY A 23 -33.84 13.00 16.95
N PHE A 24 -34.35 14.09 17.52
CA PHE A 24 -34.00 14.54 18.86
C PHE A 24 -35.24 14.74 19.75
N LEU A 25 -35.06 14.47 21.04
CA LEU A 25 -36.02 14.78 22.10
C LEU A 25 -35.46 15.95 22.91
N PRO A 26 -36.13 17.11 23.01
CA PRO A 26 -35.65 18.21 23.83
C PRO A 26 -35.71 17.83 25.33
N THR A 27 -34.64 18.13 26.08
CA THR A 27 -34.50 17.87 27.51
C THR A 27 -34.34 19.18 28.31
N GLY A 28 -34.20 20.33 27.63
CA GLY A 28 -34.11 21.67 28.29
C GLY A 28 -33.61 22.74 27.30
N GLY A 29 -33.28 23.93 27.82
CA GLY A 29 -32.84 25.07 27.03
C GLY A 29 -33.98 25.95 26.53
N ASP A 30 -33.76 26.64 25.40
CA ASP A 30 -34.78 27.52 24.80
C ASP A 30 -35.97 26.67 24.24
N PRO A 31 -37.17 27.25 24.19
CA PRO A 31 -38.34 26.61 23.61
C PRO A 31 -38.09 26.24 22.14
N ILE A 32 -38.39 24.98 21.77
CA ILE A 32 -38.25 24.49 20.40
C ILE A 32 -39.57 23.87 19.92
N GLU A 33 -39.90 24.07 18.65
CA GLU A 33 -41.06 23.43 18.05
C GLU A 33 -40.81 21.97 17.79
N VAL A 34 -41.73 21.12 18.19
CA VAL A 34 -41.65 19.65 18.08
C VAL A 34 -42.87 19.09 17.38
N ASN A 35 -42.73 17.93 16.75
CA ASN A 35 -43.81 17.21 16.15
C ASN A 35 -44.77 16.58 17.20
N LYS A 36 -45.82 15.92 16.74
CA LYS A 36 -46.84 15.26 17.61
C LYS A 36 -46.26 14.19 18.54
N TYR A 37 -45.02 13.74 18.34
CA TYR A 37 -44.30 12.79 19.19
C TYR A 37 -43.33 13.47 20.16
N GLY A 38 -43.32 14.78 20.23
CA GLY A 38 -42.42 15.57 21.09
C GLY A 38 -40.98 15.63 20.57
N THR A 39 -40.73 15.28 19.31
CA THR A 39 -39.38 15.27 18.71
C THR A 39 -39.22 16.28 17.58
N PHE A 40 -37.98 16.66 17.30
CA PHE A 40 -37.57 17.47 16.18
C PHE A 40 -36.42 16.79 15.42
N THR A 41 -36.02 17.31 14.26
CA THR A 41 -34.94 16.74 13.48
C THR A 41 -33.82 17.77 13.26
N ILE A 42 -32.60 17.26 13.24
CA ILE A 42 -31.41 18.03 12.84
C ILE A 42 -30.84 17.37 11.59
N SER A 43 -30.50 18.20 10.62
CA SER A 43 -29.93 17.75 9.33
C SER A 43 -28.62 18.46 9.03
N GLY A 44 -27.70 17.76 8.36
CA GLY A 44 -26.38 18.27 7.98
C GLY A 44 -25.34 17.16 7.88
N GLU A 45 -24.09 17.56 7.86
CA GLU A 45 -22.94 16.62 7.79
C GLU A 45 -22.52 16.10 9.18
N GLN A 46 -22.93 16.77 10.25
CA GLN A 46 -22.59 16.42 11.63
C GLN A 46 -23.18 15.07 12.02
N ALA A 47 -22.34 14.20 12.62
CA ALA A 47 -22.78 12.94 13.22
C ALA A 47 -23.14 13.14 14.70
N PHE A 48 -24.19 12.42 15.15
CA PHE A 48 -24.63 12.40 16.53
C PHE A 48 -24.85 10.95 17.00
N ASP A 49 -24.51 10.66 18.25
CA ASP A 49 -24.74 9.35 18.85
C ASP A 49 -26.19 9.19 19.33
N VAL A 50 -26.78 8.09 18.94
CA VAL A 50 -28.11 7.74 19.44
C VAL A 50 -28.02 7.37 20.93
N GLY A 51 -28.83 8.05 21.72
CA GLY A 51 -28.84 7.91 23.18
C GLY A 51 -28.09 8.99 23.94
N GLN A 52 -27.19 9.72 23.30
CA GLN A 52 -26.38 10.79 23.91
C GLN A 52 -27.19 12.09 24.05
N GLU A 53 -26.96 12.81 25.14
CA GLU A 53 -27.49 14.16 25.35
C GLU A 53 -26.51 15.23 24.91
N TYR A 54 -27.03 16.23 24.21
CA TYR A 54 -26.29 17.35 23.65
C TYR A 54 -26.86 18.67 24.05
N TYR A 55 -26.01 19.73 24.08
CA TYR A 55 -26.44 21.12 24.21
C TYR A 55 -26.01 21.83 22.92
N LEU A 56 -27.00 22.20 22.09
CA LEU A 56 -26.80 22.59 20.71
C LEU A 56 -27.30 24.02 20.42
N PHE A 57 -26.58 24.71 19.52
CA PHE A 57 -27.07 25.87 18.79
C PHE A 57 -27.77 25.40 17.53
N LEU A 58 -29.01 25.82 17.34
CA LEU A 58 -29.86 25.42 16.25
C LEU A 58 -30.55 26.62 15.61
N SER A 59 -30.68 26.59 14.27
CA SER A 59 -31.53 27.52 13.53
C SER A 59 -32.64 26.78 12.78
N PRO A 60 -33.89 27.32 12.77
CA PRO A 60 -35.00 26.65 12.12
C PRO A 60 -34.82 26.61 10.58
N ILE A 61 -35.15 25.50 9.98
CA ILE A 61 -35.23 25.37 8.52
C ILE A 61 -36.58 25.91 8.07
N VAL A 62 -36.60 27.01 7.31
CA VAL A 62 -37.82 27.61 6.78
C VAL A 62 -38.28 26.81 5.56
N ASN A 63 -38.89 25.64 5.79
CA ASN A 63 -39.45 24.80 4.75
C ASN A 63 -40.77 24.19 5.21
N PRO A 64 -41.93 24.57 4.59
CA PRO A 64 -43.24 24.05 4.99
C PRO A 64 -43.37 22.51 4.95
N LYS A 65 -42.51 21.86 4.15
CA LYS A 65 -42.49 20.39 4.05
C LYS A 65 -41.84 19.70 5.25
N TYR A 66 -40.99 20.46 5.98
CA TYR A 66 -40.25 19.94 7.14
C TYR A 66 -40.33 20.93 8.34
N PRO A 67 -41.50 21.15 8.92
CA PRO A 67 -41.76 22.24 9.88
C PRO A 67 -41.02 22.10 11.21
N TYR A 68 -40.52 20.91 11.54
CA TYR A 68 -39.82 20.63 12.81
C TYR A 68 -38.34 20.25 12.55
N SER A 69 -37.72 20.83 11.54
CA SER A 69 -36.35 20.57 11.17
C SER A 69 -35.47 21.79 11.42
N TYR A 70 -34.25 21.52 11.89
CA TYR A 70 -33.29 22.55 12.26
C TYR A 70 -31.94 22.25 11.61
N ASN A 71 -31.19 23.32 11.31
CA ASN A 71 -29.78 23.24 10.98
C ASN A 71 -28.98 23.19 12.28
N PHE A 72 -27.90 22.42 12.26
CA PHE A 72 -26.90 22.44 13.30
C PHE A 72 -25.96 23.64 13.08
N ASP A 73 -25.98 24.60 14.00
CA ASP A 73 -25.14 25.79 13.94
C ASP A 73 -23.90 25.67 14.83
N GLY A 74 -23.89 24.70 15.76
CA GLY A 74 -22.76 24.45 16.65
C GLY A 74 -23.18 23.85 18.00
N PHE A 75 -22.19 23.57 18.82
CA PHE A 75 -22.41 23.14 20.20
C PHE A 75 -22.46 24.36 21.14
N VAL A 76 -23.31 24.30 22.18
CA VAL A 76 -23.31 25.29 23.27
C VAL A 76 -22.32 24.83 24.34
N GLY A 77 -21.31 25.65 24.61
CA GLY A 77 -20.21 25.25 25.47
C GLY A 77 -19.44 24.05 24.88
N ILE A 78 -19.22 23.03 25.68
CA ILE A 78 -18.57 21.81 25.25
C ILE A 78 -19.48 20.88 24.40
N GLY A 79 -20.76 21.23 24.28
CA GLY A 79 -21.73 20.51 23.46
C GLY A 79 -22.28 19.23 24.07
N PHE A 80 -21.62 18.65 25.07
CA PHE A 80 -22.01 17.41 25.74
C PHE A 80 -22.40 17.67 27.19
N VAL A 81 -23.52 17.14 27.62
CA VAL A 81 -24.00 17.31 29.00
C VAL A 81 -23.19 16.42 29.93
N GLY A 82 -22.55 17.04 30.94
CA GLY A 82 -21.75 16.30 31.93
C GLY A 82 -20.26 16.14 31.64
N GLU A 83 -19.76 16.62 30.51
CA GLU A 83 -18.34 16.64 30.19
C GLU A 83 -17.66 17.93 30.64
N GLU A 84 -16.50 17.80 31.28
CA GLU A 84 -15.61 18.91 31.66
C GLU A 84 -14.26 18.71 30.97
N ILE A 85 -13.75 19.79 30.38
CA ILE A 85 -12.35 19.77 29.85
C ILE A 85 -11.43 20.28 30.94
N LYS A 86 -10.55 19.43 31.45
CA LYS A 86 -9.42 19.81 32.29
C LYS A 86 -8.14 19.50 31.55
N VAL A 87 -7.56 20.51 30.92
CA VAL A 87 -6.34 20.40 30.14
C VAL A 87 -5.19 21.04 30.92
N ASP A 88 -4.08 20.29 31.05
CA ASP A 88 -2.84 20.84 31.61
C ASP A 88 -2.39 22.06 30.79
N PRO A 89 -1.87 23.15 31.41
CA PRO A 89 -1.46 24.34 30.69
C PRO A 89 -0.49 24.12 29.53
N LYS A 90 0.40 23.12 29.61
CA LYS A 90 1.31 22.78 28.51
C LYS A 90 0.55 22.18 27.33
N GLU A 91 -0.38 21.30 27.61
CA GLU A 91 -1.22 20.68 26.58
C GLU A 91 -2.22 21.70 26.01
N GLN A 92 -2.71 22.64 26.84
CA GLN A 92 -3.52 23.75 26.34
C GLN A 92 -2.77 24.58 25.29
N ILE A 93 -1.48 24.86 25.50
CA ILE A 93 -0.65 25.56 24.51
C ILE A 93 -0.61 24.76 23.20
N ARG A 94 -0.41 23.46 23.25
CA ARG A 94 -0.36 22.61 22.05
C ARG A 94 -1.70 22.59 21.31
N ILE A 95 -2.81 22.42 22.02
CA ILE A 95 -4.15 22.46 21.41
C ILE A 95 -4.43 23.82 20.78
N LEU A 96 -4.14 24.91 21.47
CA LEU A 96 -4.32 26.26 20.95
C LEU A 96 -3.43 26.54 19.72
N SER A 97 -2.23 25.97 19.66
CA SER A 97 -1.32 26.10 18.51
C SER A 97 -1.85 25.47 17.24
N MET A 98 -2.91 24.66 17.29
CA MET A 98 -3.64 24.19 16.10
C MET A 98 -4.47 25.30 15.43
N TYR A 99 -4.78 26.38 16.17
CA TYR A 99 -5.67 27.46 15.75
C TYR A 99 -5.02 28.84 15.69
N MET A 100 -3.87 29.02 16.37
CA MET A 100 -3.13 30.29 16.47
C MET A 100 -1.62 30.04 16.52
N GLU A 101 -0.82 31.10 16.40
CA GLU A 101 0.64 31.01 16.54
C GLU A 101 1.05 30.57 17.96
N GLU A 102 2.11 29.79 18.09
CA GLU A 102 2.57 29.24 19.37
C GLU A 102 2.85 30.32 20.42
N SER A 103 3.38 31.48 20.00
CA SER A 103 3.60 32.64 20.85
C SER A 103 2.32 33.19 21.46
N GLN A 104 1.24 33.20 20.67
CA GLN A 104 -0.09 33.62 21.10
C GLN A 104 -0.76 32.57 21.99
N ALA A 105 -0.61 31.30 21.67
CA ALA A 105 -1.09 30.18 22.47
C ALA A 105 -0.46 30.20 23.89
N LYS A 106 0.85 30.47 23.98
CA LYS A 106 1.56 30.68 25.25
C LYS A 106 1.01 31.87 26.02
N ALA A 107 0.86 33.04 25.37
CA ALA A 107 0.33 34.23 26.01
C ALA A 107 -1.12 34.04 26.51
N CYS A 108 -1.96 33.35 25.76
CA CYS A 108 -3.32 32.99 26.16
C CYS A 108 -3.34 32.09 27.39
N THR A 109 -2.47 31.08 27.42
CA THR A 109 -2.40 30.13 28.54
C THR A 109 -1.78 30.74 29.80
N GLU A 110 -0.75 31.57 29.65
CA GLU A 110 -0.14 32.31 30.77
C GLU A 110 -1.13 33.31 31.40
N GLY A 111 -1.93 34.00 30.57
CA GLY A 111 -2.99 34.90 31.04
C GLY A 111 -4.17 34.17 31.69
N TYR A 112 -4.52 33.01 31.14
CA TYR A 112 -5.65 32.17 31.56
C TYR A 112 -5.33 30.70 31.43
N PRO A 113 -4.93 29.99 32.49
CA PRO A 113 -4.68 28.56 32.47
C PRO A 113 -5.88 27.71 32.02
N ASN A 114 -7.08 28.26 32.06
CA ASN A 114 -8.34 27.68 31.60
C ASN A 114 -8.91 28.41 30.36
N PHE A 115 -8.08 29.01 29.53
CA PHE A 115 -8.49 29.80 28.36
C PHE A 115 -9.40 29.01 27.40
N LEU A 116 -9.04 27.76 27.13
CA LEU A 116 -9.81 26.86 26.25
C LEU A 116 -11.21 26.58 26.83
N GLU A 117 -11.29 26.31 28.12
CA GLU A 117 -12.56 26.12 28.86
C GLU A 117 -13.46 27.34 28.76
N LEU A 118 -12.90 28.54 28.95
CA LEU A 118 -13.67 29.80 28.85
C LEU A 118 -14.25 29.99 27.44
N ILE A 119 -13.49 29.72 26.41
CA ILE A 119 -13.98 29.81 25.00
C ILE A 119 -15.09 28.79 24.74
N LEU A 120 -14.88 27.55 25.10
CA LEU A 120 -15.85 26.48 24.85
C LEU A 120 -17.13 26.65 25.65
N ALA A 121 -17.03 27.26 26.86
CA ALA A 121 -18.17 27.57 27.69
C ALA A 121 -18.89 28.89 27.30
N ASN A 122 -18.51 29.56 26.20
CA ASN A 122 -19.02 30.87 25.79
C ASN A 122 -18.83 31.97 26.86
N ARG A 123 -17.71 31.90 27.59
CA ARG A 123 -17.35 32.82 28.69
C ARG A 123 -16.18 33.71 28.32
N GLU A 124 -15.95 33.99 27.03
CA GLU A 124 -14.88 34.86 26.55
C GLU A 124 -14.99 36.30 27.05
N ASN A 125 -16.18 36.74 27.51
CA ASN A 125 -16.38 38.03 28.16
C ASN A 125 -15.65 38.14 29.51
N GLU A 126 -15.21 37.04 30.10
CA GLU A 126 -14.39 37.00 31.31
C GLU A 126 -12.89 37.16 31.00
N ILE A 127 -12.51 37.14 29.72
CA ILE A 127 -11.11 37.29 29.28
C ILE A 127 -10.74 38.78 29.21
N ASP A 128 -9.89 39.21 30.12
CA ASP A 128 -9.28 40.55 30.07
C ASP A 128 -8.04 40.50 29.16
N LEU A 129 -8.18 41.06 27.95
CA LEU A 129 -7.12 41.10 26.95
C LEU A 129 -5.86 41.87 27.37
N LYS A 130 -5.92 42.67 28.44
CA LYS A 130 -4.72 43.31 29.01
C LYS A 130 -3.74 42.30 29.59
N LYS A 131 -4.21 41.08 29.92
CA LYS A 131 -3.40 39.96 30.41
C LYS A 131 -2.80 39.10 29.31
N ILE A 132 -3.18 39.33 28.04
CA ILE A 132 -2.74 38.49 26.90
C ILE A 132 -2.03 39.36 25.88
N HIS A 133 -0.72 39.22 25.76
CA HIS A 133 0.05 39.97 24.76
C HIS A 133 -0.18 39.44 23.37
N GLY A 134 -0.36 40.33 22.37
CA GLY A 134 -0.44 39.98 20.95
C GLY A 134 -1.81 39.47 20.47
N VAL A 135 -2.86 39.51 21.33
CA VAL A 135 -4.22 39.12 20.95
C VAL A 135 -5.18 40.27 21.16
N GLY A 136 -5.73 40.84 20.12
CA GLY A 136 -6.76 41.89 20.17
C GLY A 136 -8.17 41.33 19.99
N ASN A 137 -9.21 42.17 20.24
CA ASN A 137 -10.63 41.76 20.19
C ASN A 137 -11.02 41.04 18.89
N LYS A 138 -10.58 41.54 17.71
CA LYS A 138 -10.89 40.92 16.41
C LYS A 138 -10.25 39.54 16.26
N LEU A 139 -9.05 39.40 16.79
CA LEU A 139 -8.30 38.15 16.71
C LEU A 139 -8.86 37.12 17.68
N LEU A 140 -9.21 37.54 18.90
CA LEU A 140 -9.91 36.69 19.89
C LEU A 140 -11.22 36.14 19.28
N ALA A 141 -12.06 37.01 18.72
CA ALA A 141 -13.33 36.57 18.10
C ALA A 141 -13.09 35.51 17.00
N LYS A 142 -12.09 35.75 16.11
CA LYS A 142 -11.71 34.79 15.08
C LYS A 142 -11.27 33.44 15.66
N TYR A 143 -10.51 33.45 16.75
CA TYR A 143 -10.08 32.23 17.42
C TYR A 143 -11.24 31.50 18.10
N CYS A 144 -12.12 32.24 18.76
CA CYS A 144 -13.33 31.68 19.37
C CYS A 144 -14.20 30.97 18.32
N ASP A 145 -14.43 31.61 17.18
CA ASP A 145 -15.23 31.02 16.10
C ASP A 145 -14.58 29.72 15.55
N LYS A 146 -13.26 29.73 15.30
CA LYS A 146 -12.54 28.55 14.83
C LYS A 146 -12.55 27.40 15.85
N ILE A 147 -12.23 27.69 17.11
CA ILE A 147 -12.18 26.69 18.19
C ILE A 147 -13.57 26.10 18.43
N ARG A 148 -14.62 26.91 18.39
CA ARG A 148 -16.01 26.43 18.52
C ARG A 148 -16.48 25.65 17.29
N GLY A 149 -16.09 26.07 16.10
CA GLY A 149 -16.39 25.35 14.87
C GLY A 149 -15.80 23.94 14.84
N ASP A 150 -14.69 23.73 15.56
CA ASP A 150 -13.99 22.45 15.68
C ASP A 150 -14.01 21.89 17.12
N CYS A 151 -15.07 22.16 17.84
CA CYS A 151 -15.23 21.78 19.25
C CYS A 151 -14.99 20.29 19.51
N LYS A 152 -15.41 19.42 18.60
CA LYS A 152 -15.22 17.97 18.72
C LYS A 152 -13.75 17.58 18.72
N SER A 153 -12.96 18.11 17.77
CA SER A 153 -11.51 17.86 17.71
C SER A 153 -10.79 18.39 18.96
N VAL A 154 -11.22 19.53 19.47
CA VAL A 154 -10.68 20.12 20.71
C VAL A 154 -10.95 19.24 21.93
N LEU A 155 -12.17 18.71 22.04
CA LEU A 155 -12.54 17.78 23.11
C LEU A 155 -11.72 16.49 23.05
N PHE A 156 -11.54 15.94 21.86
CA PHE A 156 -10.73 14.75 21.66
C PHE A 156 -9.24 15.01 21.94
N ALA A 157 -8.72 16.18 21.55
CA ALA A 157 -7.37 16.59 21.91
C ALA A 157 -7.19 16.67 23.44
N GLY A 158 -8.19 17.19 24.17
CA GLY A 158 -8.20 17.20 25.63
C GLY A 158 -8.09 15.79 26.22
N ILE A 159 -8.89 14.84 25.74
CA ILE A 159 -8.84 13.44 26.20
C ILE A 159 -7.50 12.79 25.84
N LEU A 160 -7.05 12.93 24.60
CA LEU A 160 -5.78 12.33 24.16
C LEU A 160 -4.57 12.95 24.88
N SER A 161 -4.67 14.21 25.35
CA SER A 161 -3.63 14.85 26.15
C SER A 161 -3.40 14.13 27.49
N GLU A 162 -4.45 13.56 28.07
CA GLU A 162 -4.36 12.74 29.28
C GLU A 162 -3.46 11.52 29.08
N TYR A 163 -3.37 11.04 27.84
CA TYR A 163 -2.53 9.92 27.40
C TYR A 163 -1.22 10.36 26.73
N GLY A 164 -0.81 11.60 26.88
CA GLY A 164 0.49 12.11 26.43
C GLY A 164 0.59 12.47 24.96
N THR A 165 -0.53 12.63 24.25
CA THR A 165 -0.53 13.11 22.87
C THR A 165 -1.56 14.19 22.61
N THR A 166 -1.16 15.17 21.78
CA THR A 166 -2.03 16.20 21.19
C THR A 166 -1.74 16.32 19.69
N ASP A 167 -1.27 15.23 19.09
CA ASP A 167 -1.01 15.15 17.66
C ASP A 167 -2.30 15.50 16.89
N SER A 168 -2.25 16.52 16.04
CA SER A 168 -3.40 17.01 15.27
C SER A 168 -4.00 15.92 14.38
N TYR A 169 -3.16 15.06 13.80
CA TYR A 169 -3.60 13.93 12.99
C TYR A 169 -4.38 12.91 13.81
N ALA A 170 -3.88 12.55 15.00
CA ALA A 170 -4.58 11.66 15.93
C ALA A 170 -5.94 12.23 16.37
N CYS A 171 -6.01 13.54 16.62
CA CYS A 171 -7.24 14.23 17.01
C CYS A 171 -8.29 14.22 15.89
N VAL A 172 -7.87 14.53 14.65
CA VAL A 172 -8.75 14.44 13.46
C VAL A 172 -9.23 13.00 13.25
N LYS A 173 -8.34 12.02 13.34
CA LYS A 173 -8.69 10.62 13.19
C LYS A 173 -9.63 10.13 14.29
N ALA A 174 -9.45 10.60 15.54
CA ALA A 174 -10.39 10.37 16.64
C ALA A 174 -11.76 10.95 16.32
N SER A 175 -11.82 12.17 15.76
CA SER A 175 -13.09 12.83 15.40
C SER A 175 -13.87 12.10 14.30
N ILE A 176 -13.19 11.35 13.44
CA ILE A 176 -13.80 10.53 12.40
C ILE A 176 -14.28 9.19 12.98
N ASN A 177 -13.47 8.55 13.83
CA ASN A 177 -13.71 7.19 14.29
C ASN A 177 -14.67 7.11 15.49
N TYR A 178 -14.75 8.17 16.31
CA TYR A 178 -15.58 8.20 17.48
C TYR A 178 -16.60 9.35 17.38
N SER A 179 -17.83 9.05 17.68
CA SER A 179 -18.92 10.02 17.56
C SER A 179 -18.99 10.96 18.77
N SER A 180 -18.52 10.53 19.96
CA SER A 180 -18.50 11.36 21.17
C SER A 180 -17.23 11.19 22.01
N PRO A 181 -16.92 12.18 22.90
CA PRO A 181 -15.89 12.04 23.92
C PRO A 181 -16.08 10.83 24.83
N THR A 182 -17.33 10.52 25.21
CA THR A 182 -17.66 9.36 26.03
C THR A 182 -17.23 8.05 25.35
N ASN A 183 -17.56 7.89 24.07
CA ASN A 183 -17.16 6.69 23.31
C ASN A 183 -15.65 6.54 23.18
N LEU A 184 -14.91 7.66 23.01
CA LEU A 184 -13.45 7.61 23.02
C LEU A 184 -12.90 7.22 24.40
N ARG A 185 -13.45 7.78 25.49
CA ARG A 185 -13.04 7.42 26.86
C ARG A 185 -13.32 5.96 27.17
N GLU A 186 -14.50 5.45 26.80
CA GLU A 186 -14.86 4.05 26.97
C GLU A 186 -13.86 3.14 26.20
N ALA A 187 -13.58 3.46 24.96
CA ALA A 187 -12.62 2.70 24.15
C ALA A 187 -11.18 2.76 24.74
N LEU A 188 -10.74 3.92 25.23
CA LEU A 188 -9.44 4.09 25.89
C LEU A 188 -9.37 3.37 27.25
N ASN A 189 -10.47 3.24 27.97
CA ASN A 189 -10.52 2.48 29.22
C ASN A 189 -10.50 0.97 28.98
N ASP A 190 -11.10 0.50 27.90
CA ASP A 190 -11.13 -0.93 27.52
C ASP A 190 -9.81 -1.37 26.87
N ASP A 191 -9.37 -0.65 25.85
CA ASP A 191 -8.14 -0.98 25.09
C ASP A 191 -7.29 0.27 24.80
N PRO A 192 -6.57 0.82 25.78
CA PRO A 192 -5.79 2.06 25.62
C PRO A 192 -4.71 1.94 24.54
N TYR A 193 -3.99 0.81 24.46
CA TYR A 193 -2.95 0.64 23.47
C TYR A 193 -3.50 0.45 22.06
N GLY A 194 -4.53 -0.38 21.87
CA GLY A 194 -5.12 -0.58 20.56
C GLY A 194 -5.72 0.71 19.99
N VAL A 195 -6.35 1.53 20.84
CA VAL A 195 -6.87 2.85 20.44
C VAL A 195 -5.73 3.81 20.08
N LEU A 196 -4.72 3.97 20.92
CA LEU A 196 -3.62 4.91 20.71
C LEU A 196 -2.74 4.51 19.51
N CYS A 197 -2.43 3.24 19.35
CA CYS A 197 -1.68 2.73 18.20
C CYS A 197 -2.41 3.04 16.88
N LYS A 198 -3.74 2.85 16.84
CA LYS A 198 -4.56 3.14 15.64
C LYS A 198 -4.68 4.63 15.36
N LEU A 199 -4.91 5.46 16.38
CA LEU A 199 -5.07 6.90 16.20
C LEU A 199 -3.77 7.59 15.80
N CYS A 200 -2.66 7.23 16.46
CA CYS A 200 -1.36 7.84 16.22
C CYS A 200 -0.57 7.17 15.08
N GLU A 201 -1.04 6.06 14.53
CA GLU A 201 -0.31 5.20 13.57
C GLU A 201 1.11 4.85 14.06
N ARG A 202 1.20 4.46 15.31
CA ARG A 202 2.48 4.16 16.00
C ARG A 202 2.50 2.74 16.53
N LYS A 203 3.69 2.16 16.55
CA LYS A 203 3.95 0.87 17.21
C LYS A 203 3.89 1.03 18.74
N THR A 204 3.64 -0.08 19.42
CA THR A 204 3.54 -0.19 20.87
C THR A 204 4.68 0.51 21.62
N LYS A 205 5.95 0.30 21.23
CA LYS A 205 7.12 0.99 21.85
C LYS A 205 7.08 2.52 21.72
N SER A 206 6.43 3.05 20.71
CA SER A 206 6.28 4.50 20.57
C SER A 206 5.16 5.03 21.48
N VAL A 207 4.11 4.24 21.67
CA VAL A 207 3.02 4.53 22.62
C VAL A 207 3.52 4.39 24.06
N ASP A 208 4.41 3.43 24.36
CA ASP A 208 5.08 3.33 25.68
C ASP A 208 5.69 4.66 26.11
N ARG A 209 6.46 5.32 25.21
CA ARG A 209 7.10 6.62 25.48
C ARG A 209 6.12 7.73 25.77
N MET A 210 4.90 7.64 25.23
CA MET A 210 3.83 8.60 25.49
C MET A 210 3.23 8.39 26.88
N LEU A 211 3.00 7.12 27.24
CA LEU A 211 2.32 6.73 28.47
C LEU A 211 3.24 6.66 29.71
N GLU A 212 4.54 6.49 29.54
CA GLU A 212 5.51 6.24 30.60
C GLU A 212 5.41 7.23 31.79
N LYS A 213 5.10 8.51 31.50
CA LYS A 213 5.03 9.56 32.52
C LYS A 213 3.64 9.70 33.17
N GLN A 214 2.57 9.43 32.42
CA GLN A 214 1.20 9.71 32.83
C GLN A 214 0.47 8.46 33.30
N HIS A 215 0.75 7.32 32.65
CA HIS A 215 0.09 6.05 32.88
C HIS A 215 1.10 4.88 32.96
N PRO A 216 2.10 4.92 33.85
CA PRO A 216 3.12 3.88 33.97
C PRO A 216 2.51 2.50 34.30
N GLU A 217 1.33 2.43 34.90
CA GLU A 217 0.59 1.19 35.18
C GLU A 217 0.17 0.46 33.91
N LEU A 218 -0.07 1.18 32.82
CA LEU A 218 -0.44 0.60 31.54
C LEU A 218 0.69 -0.17 30.86
N LEU A 219 1.95 0.10 31.20
CA LEU A 219 3.13 -0.62 30.67
C LEU A 219 3.13 -2.11 31.03
N SER A 220 2.36 -2.54 32.02
CA SER A 220 2.17 -3.95 32.36
C SER A 220 0.74 -4.46 32.12
N SER A 221 -0.03 -3.78 31.29
CA SER A 221 -1.42 -4.10 30.99
C SER A 221 -1.57 -5.22 29.95
N LYS A 222 -2.75 -5.87 29.96
CA LYS A 222 -3.14 -6.83 28.92
C LYS A 222 -3.27 -6.16 27.54
N SER A 223 -3.81 -4.92 27.49
CA SER A 223 -3.93 -4.13 26.26
C SER A 223 -2.57 -3.90 25.58
N ARG A 224 -1.51 -3.56 26.38
CA ARG A 224 -0.13 -3.47 25.85
C ARG A 224 0.34 -4.79 25.27
N CYS A 225 0.08 -5.89 25.94
CA CYS A 225 0.48 -7.23 25.47
C CYS A 225 -0.20 -7.58 24.15
N ILE A 226 -1.49 -7.28 24.00
CA ILE A 226 -2.26 -7.49 22.75
C ILE A 226 -1.62 -6.70 21.62
N SER A 227 -1.35 -5.40 21.84
CA SER A 227 -0.71 -4.54 20.82
C SER A 227 0.71 -5.01 20.48
N ALA A 228 1.50 -5.44 21.47
CA ALA A 228 2.85 -5.97 21.27
C ALA A 228 2.82 -7.27 20.43
N VAL A 229 1.91 -8.19 20.73
CA VAL A 229 1.72 -9.42 19.94
C VAL A 229 1.35 -9.07 18.51
N ASN A 230 0.43 -8.13 18.30
CA ASN A 230 0.04 -7.69 16.96
C ASN A 230 1.20 -7.04 16.21
N ASP A 231 2.05 -6.23 16.87
CA ASP A 231 3.24 -5.65 16.25
C ASP A 231 4.23 -6.72 15.82
N LEU A 232 4.51 -7.71 16.67
CA LEU A 232 5.42 -8.82 16.37
C LEU A 232 4.89 -9.71 15.22
N LEU A 233 3.59 -10.00 15.21
CA LEU A 233 2.96 -10.71 14.10
C LEU A 233 2.97 -9.88 12.80
N ASN A 234 2.83 -8.54 12.87
CA ASN A 234 3.01 -7.65 11.72
C ASN A 234 4.44 -7.68 11.19
N GLU A 235 5.44 -7.70 12.07
CA GLU A 235 6.85 -7.80 11.68
C GLU A 235 7.13 -9.13 10.98
N MET A 236 6.68 -10.24 11.53
CA MET A 236 6.77 -11.56 10.91
C MET A 236 6.12 -11.58 9.51
N GLU A 237 4.92 -11.00 9.37
CA GLU A 237 4.27 -10.90 8.06
C GLU A 237 5.05 -10.00 7.09
N SER A 238 5.71 -8.95 7.58
CA SER A 238 6.57 -8.09 6.75
C SER A 238 7.83 -8.81 6.27
N GLU A 239 8.28 -9.84 6.99
CA GLU A 239 9.35 -10.76 6.58
C GLU A 239 8.87 -11.88 5.64
N GLY A 240 7.56 -11.98 5.46
CA GLY A 240 6.91 -12.84 4.48
C GLY A 240 6.25 -14.10 5.02
N SER A 241 6.44 -14.47 6.29
CA SER A 241 5.78 -15.62 6.90
C SER A 241 4.33 -15.28 7.28
N THR A 242 3.43 -16.26 7.21
CA THR A 242 2.03 -16.09 7.65
C THR A 242 1.79 -16.66 9.04
N ARG A 243 2.75 -17.43 9.58
CA ARG A 243 2.69 -18.05 10.91
C ARG A 243 4.06 -18.13 11.54
N CYS A 244 4.13 -18.29 12.85
CA CYS A 244 5.34 -18.67 13.56
C CYS A 244 5.03 -19.65 14.70
N ASN A 245 6.06 -20.34 15.20
CA ASN A 245 5.90 -21.15 16.39
C ASN A 245 5.65 -20.27 17.61
N ALA A 246 4.64 -20.59 18.42
CA ALA A 246 4.28 -19.82 19.61
C ALA A 246 5.43 -19.62 20.61
N LYS A 247 6.39 -20.56 20.66
CA LYS A 247 7.59 -20.41 21.48
C LYS A 247 8.45 -19.23 21.01
N VAL A 248 8.62 -19.08 19.69
CA VAL A 248 9.38 -17.94 19.11
C VAL A 248 8.71 -16.63 19.50
N LEU A 249 7.38 -16.53 19.34
CA LEU A 249 6.63 -15.34 19.76
C LEU A 249 6.80 -15.05 21.27
N VAL A 250 6.72 -16.07 22.12
CA VAL A 250 6.93 -15.93 23.57
C VAL A 250 8.34 -15.44 23.89
N ASP A 251 9.35 -15.95 23.20
CA ASP A 251 10.75 -15.54 23.42
C ASP A 251 10.97 -14.08 22.94
N LEU A 252 10.39 -13.67 21.82
CA LEU A 252 10.40 -12.27 21.38
C LEU A 252 9.69 -11.33 22.37
N VAL A 253 8.52 -11.73 22.89
CA VAL A 253 7.82 -10.94 23.92
C VAL A 253 8.65 -10.82 25.19
N LYS A 254 9.37 -11.88 25.63
CA LYS A 254 10.27 -11.81 26.78
C LYS A 254 11.43 -10.84 26.56
N GLU A 255 11.97 -10.81 25.36
CA GLU A 255 13.09 -9.94 25.01
C GLU A 255 12.65 -8.48 24.88
N GLU A 256 11.56 -8.21 24.16
CA GLU A 256 11.16 -6.87 23.78
C GLU A 256 10.16 -6.20 24.73
N TYR A 257 9.32 -7.01 25.41
CA TYR A 257 8.22 -6.57 26.27
C TYR A 257 8.11 -7.42 27.55
N PRO A 258 9.15 -7.50 28.38
CA PRO A 258 9.23 -8.43 29.51
C PRO A 258 8.07 -8.31 30.51
N GLU A 259 7.50 -7.12 30.69
CA GLU A 259 6.36 -6.88 31.58
C GLU A 259 5.07 -7.53 31.09
N CYS A 260 4.99 -7.85 29.79
CA CYS A 260 3.81 -8.45 29.15
C CYS A 260 3.73 -9.97 29.34
N ILE A 261 4.83 -10.64 29.79
CA ILE A 261 4.95 -12.10 29.80
C ILE A 261 3.82 -12.81 30.56
N LYS A 262 3.28 -12.18 31.61
CA LYS A 262 2.18 -12.73 32.42
C LYS A 262 0.87 -12.84 31.64
N TRP A 263 0.71 -12.04 30.56
CA TRP A 263 -0.51 -11.99 29.76
C TRP A 263 -0.43 -12.78 28.46
N ILE A 264 0.77 -13.22 28.04
CA ILE A 264 0.99 -13.80 26.70
C ILE A 264 0.09 -15.00 26.41
N GLY A 265 -0.17 -15.85 27.42
CA GLY A 265 -1.08 -17.00 27.27
C GLY A 265 -2.48 -16.57 26.84
N GLU A 266 -3.07 -15.64 27.58
CA GLU A 266 -4.39 -15.10 27.26
C GLU A 266 -4.41 -14.34 25.92
N CYS A 267 -3.36 -13.54 25.65
CA CYS A 267 -3.23 -12.78 24.41
C CYS A 267 -3.13 -13.66 23.16
N VAL A 268 -2.65 -14.88 23.29
CA VAL A 268 -2.57 -15.85 22.18
C VAL A 268 -3.85 -16.68 22.06
N THR A 269 -4.49 -17.03 23.18
CA THR A 269 -5.63 -17.97 23.17
C THR A 269 -7.00 -17.31 23.19
N GLU A 270 -7.11 -16.06 23.67
CA GLU A 270 -8.39 -15.35 23.85
C GLU A 270 -8.51 -14.10 22.98
N ASN A 271 -7.46 -13.71 22.27
CA ASN A 271 -7.50 -12.55 21.38
C ASN A 271 -8.19 -12.91 20.06
N ASP A 272 -9.28 -12.24 19.75
CA ASP A 272 -10.05 -12.45 18.52
C ASP A 272 -9.29 -12.13 17.22
N GLU A 273 -8.19 -11.37 17.28
CA GLU A 273 -7.36 -11.04 16.14
C GLU A 273 -6.23 -12.07 15.88
N VAL A 274 -6.03 -13.01 16.82
CA VAL A 274 -4.98 -14.03 16.76
C VAL A 274 -5.61 -15.42 16.57
N PHE A 275 -5.01 -16.21 15.70
CA PHE A 275 -5.29 -17.64 15.58
C PHE A 275 -4.14 -18.44 16.19
N PHE A 276 -4.44 -19.35 17.08
CA PHE A 276 -3.50 -20.29 17.69
C PHE A 276 -3.99 -21.72 17.47
N ASP A 277 -3.12 -22.53 16.89
CA ASP A 277 -3.38 -23.97 16.77
C ASP A 277 -2.76 -24.71 17.97
N PRO A 278 -3.58 -25.34 18.84
CA PRO A 278 -3.07 -26.06 20.01
C PRO A 278 -2.35 -27.36 19.66
N GLU A 279 -2.55 -27.94 18.48
CA GLU A 279 -1.89 -29.18 18.07
C GLU A 279 -0.48 -28.92 17.56
N THR A 280 -0.35 -28.04 16.60
CA THR A 280 0.95 -27.71 15.97
C THR A 280 1.74 -26.64 16.73
N LYS A 281 1.10 -25.92 17.65
CA LYS A 281 1.68 -24.78 18.40
C LYS A 281 2.09 -23.62 17.51
N TYR A 282 1.47 -23.46 16.36
CA TYR A 282 1.64 -22.28 15.52
C TYR A 282 0.63 -21.20 15.85
N VAL A 283 1.06 -19.96 15.62
CA VAL A 283 0.28 -18.75 15.84
C VAL A 283 0.38 -17.83 14.61
N SER A 284 -0.68 -17.14 14.32
CA SER A 284 -0.76 -16.18 13.20
C SER A 284 -1.82 -15.12 13.48
N LYS A 285 -1.90 -14.11 12.62
CA LYS A 285 -3.12 -13.31 12.58
C LYS A 285 -4.29 -14.15 12.07
N LYS A 286 -5.43 -13.99 12.71
CA LYS A 286 -6.66 -14.71 12.33
C LYS A 286 -7.10 -14.36 10.90
N SER A 287 -7.04 -13.08 10.52
CA SER A 287 -7.38 -12.64 9.16
C SER A 287 -6.55 -13.30 8.07
N THR A 288 -5.24 -13.45 8.31
CA THR A 288 -4.31 -14.10 7.37
C THR A 288 -4.58 -15.60 7.29
N PHE A 289 -4.78 -16.27 8.44
CA PHE A 289 -5.18 -17.69 8.48
C PHE A 289 -6.50 -17.94 7.73
N GLU A 290 -7.53 -17.12 7.97
CA GLU A 290 -8.82 -17.25 7.28
C GLU A 290 -8.68 -17.03 5.76
N ALA A 291 -7.81 -16.13 5.33
CA ALA A 291 -7.51 -15.92 3.92
C ALA A 291 -6.86 -17.16 3.28
N GLU A 292 -5.86 -17.77 3.94
CA GLU A 292 -5.23 -19.02 3.47
C GLU A 292 -6.21 -20.19 3.48
N CYS A 293 -7.05 -20.31 4.50
CA CYS A 293 -8.14 -21.31 4.54
C CYS A 293 -9.10 -21.15 3.35
N LYS A 294 -9.48 -19.91 3.02
CA LYS A 294 -10.34 -19.62 1.88
C LYS A 294 -9.68 -20.04 0.57
N ILE A 295 -8.41 -19.67 0.37
CA ILE A 295 -7.63 -20.05 -0.82
C ILE A 295 -7.56 -21.57 -0.95
N ALA A 296 -7.19 -22.27 0.13
CA ALA A 296 -7.06 -23.72 0.13
C ALA A 296 -8.40 -24.41 -0.24
N ARG A 297 -9.50 -23.98 0.38
CA ARG A 297 -10.85 -24.51 0.09
C ARG A 297 -11.24 -24.29 -1.37
N GLU A 298 -11.01 -23.09 -1.92
CA GLU A 298 -11.37 -22.75 -3.29
C GLU A 298 -10.54 -23.55 -4.32
N LEU A 299 -9.25 -23.76 -4.04
CA LEU A 299 -8.38 -24.57 -4.90
C LEU A 299 -8.73 -26.05 -4.84
N LYS A 300 -8.94 -26.63 -3.64
CA LYS A 300 -9.38 -28.03 -3.47
C LYS A 300 -10.70 -28.28 -4.19
N THR A 301 -11.67 -27.40 -4.01
CA THR A 301 -13.00 -27.52 -4.66
C THR A 301 -12.87 -27.57 -6.18
N ARG A 302 -12.04 -26.70 -6.78
CA ARG A 302 -11.82 -26.67 -8.24
C ARG A 302 -11.01 -27.87 -8.73
N ALA A 303 -10.02 -28.30 -7.97
CA ALA A 303 -9.23 -29.48 -8.32
C ALA A 303 -10.08 -30.77 -8.32
N GLN A 304 -10.99 -30.91 -7.35
CA GLN A 304 -11.89 -32.06 -7.22
C GLN A 304 -13.05 -32.04 -8.23
N ASN A 305 -13.40 -30.86 -8.76
CA ASN A 305 -14.52 -30.68 -9.70
C ASN A 305 -14.03 -30.08 -11.03
N PRO A 306 -13.33 -30.87 -11.87
CA PRO A 306 -12.81 -30.38 -13.12
C PRO A 306 -13.95 -30.12 -14.13
N ILE A 307 -13.95 -28.95 -14.73
CA ILE A 307 -14.82 -28.59 -15.85
C ILE A 307 -14.02 -28.84 -17.14
N VAL A 308 -14.50 -29.73 -17.99
CA VAL A 308 -13.83 -30.05 -19.26
C VAL A 308 -14.41 -29.22 -20.37
N TYR A 309 -13.58 -28.52 -21.13
CA TYR A 309 -13.98 -27.80 -22.35
C TYR A 309 -13.81 -28.68 -23.60
N GLY A 310 -14.63 -28.43 -24.62
CA GLY A 310 -14.52 -29.02 -25.92
C GLY A 310 -13.42 -28.40 -26.78
N GLY A 311 -13.44 -28.69 -28.04
CA GLY A 311 -12.51 -28.13 -29.05
C GLY A 311 -11.22 -28.95 -29.22
N ASP A 312 -10.60 -28.78 -30.39
CA ASP A 312 -9.32 -29.40 -30.71
C ASP A 312 -8.18 -28.43 -30.42
N ILE A 313 -7.27 -28.80 -29.53
CA ILE A 313 -6.10 -27.98 -29.14
C ILE A 313 -4.95 -28.13 -30.12
N GLU A 314 -4.88 -29.22 -30.90
CA GLU A 314 -3.77 -29.46 -31.85
C GLU A 314 -3.72 -28.41 -32.96
N GLN A 315 -4.84 -27.80 -33.33
CA GLN A 315 -4.88 -26.69 -34.27
C GLN A 315 -4.04 -25.49 -33.86
N PHE A 316 -3.74 -25.35 -32.56
CA PHE A 316 -2.92 -24.25 -32.00
C PHE A 316 -1.43 -24.66 -31.90
N ARG A 317 -1.03 -25.88 -32.29
CA ARG A 317 0.36 -26.30 -32.24
C ARG A 317 1.25 -25.38 -33.09
N GLN A 318 0.71 -24.78 -34.13
CA GLN A 318 1.41 -23.79 -34.93
C GLN A 318 0.69 -22.44 -34.86
N ILE A 319 1.39 -21.44 -34.38
CA ILE A 319 0.90 -20.04 -34.29
C ILE A 319 1.85 -19.14 -35.08
N GLY A 320 1.38 -18.66 -36.25
CA GLY A 320 2.23 -17.96 -37.20
C GLY A 320 3.36 -18.83 -37.68
N ASN A 321 4.61 -18.38 -37.58
CA ASN A 321 5.79 -19.11 -38.00
C ASN A 321 6.42 -20.00 -36.90
N SER A 322 5.82 -20.04 -35.72
CA SER A 322 6.36 -20.73 -34.54
C SER A 322 5.55 -21.99 -34.21
N THR A 323 6.25 -23.08 -33.89
CA THR A 323 5.66 -24.36 -33.46
C THR A 323 5.77 -24.46 -31.93
N MET A 324 4.66 -24.75 -31.27
CA MET A 324 4.63 -24.99 -29.83
C MET A 324 5.31 -26.30 -29.46
N THR A 325 6.06 -26.30 -28.37
CA THR A 325 6.57 -27.53 -27.77
C THR A 325 5.45 -28.30 -27.07
N ASP A 326 5.70 -29.57 -26.76
CA ASP A 326 4.75 -30.39 -26.01
C ASP A 326 4.48 -29.81 -24.59
N GLU A 327 5.50 -29.22 -23.95
CA GLU A 327 5.34 -28.52 -22.70
C GLU A 327 4.35 -27.30 -22.82
N GLN A 328 4.49 -26.53 -23.89
CA GLN A 328 3.60 -25.41 -24.18
C GLN A 328 2.16 -25.87 -24.52
N MET A 329 2.04 -26.96 -25.28
CA MET A 329 0.74 -27.64 -25.54
C MET A 329 0.10 -28.13 -24.24
N GLY A 330 0.92 -28.51 -23.23
CA GLY A 330 0.48 -28.88 -21.90
C GLY A 330 -0.35 -27.76 -21.20
N ALA A 331 -0.03 -26.50 -21.47
CA ALA A 331 -0.80 -25.36 -20.93
C ALA A 331 -2.23 -25.31 -21.50
N LEU A 332 -2.40 -25.57 -22.82
CA LEU A 332 -3.73 -25.64 -23.43
C LEU A 332 -4.52 -26.83 -22.89
N ASN A 333 -3.87 -28.00 -22.79
CA ASN A 333 -4.50 -29.18 -22.22
C ASN A 333 -4.93 -28.99 -20.76
N MET A 334 -4.13 -28.30 -19.98
CA MET A 334 -4.45 -27.96 -18.60
C MET A 334 -5.73 -27.09 -18.52
N VAL A 335 -5.84 -26.02 -19.30
CA VAL A 335 -7.02 -25.16 -19.33
C VAL A 335 -8.24 -25.89 -19.89
N LYS A 336 -8.06 -26.77 -20.87
CA LYS A 336 -9.12 -27.63 -21.41
C LYS A 336 -9.68 -28.58 -20.34
N SER A 337 -8.82 -29.26 -19.61
CA SER A 337 -9.20 -30.43 -18.81
C SER A 337 -9.47 -30.15 -17.34
N TYR A 338 -8.98 -29.04 -16.77
CA TYR A 338 -9.07 -28.77 -15.36
C TYR A 338 -9.75 -27.41 -15.07
N SER A 339 -10.20 -27.22 -13.83
CA SER A 339 -10.82 -25.96 -13.38
C SER A 339 -9.82 -25.01 -12.74
N THR A 340 -8.62 -25.48 -12.40
CA THR A 340 -7.49 -24.69 -11.90
C THR A 340 -6.17 -25.34 -12.31
N GLY A 341 -5.09 -24.58 -12.35
CA GLY A 341 -3.76 -25.09 -12.68
C GLY A 341 -2.71 -24.00 -12.66
N VAL A 342 -1.45 -24.41 -12.66
CA VAL A 342 -0.28 -23.54 -12.65
C VAL A 342 0.56 -23.75 -13.90
N LEU A 343 0.80 -22.72 -14.67
CA LEU A 343 1.83 -22.64 -15.70
C LEU A 343 3.07 -22.00 -15.09
N THR A 344 4.10 -22.78 -14.87
CA THR A 344 5.35 -22.29 -14.30
C THR A 344 6.50 -22.37 -15.29
N ALA A 345 7.29 -21.32 -15.35
CA ALA A 345 8.45 -21.27 -16.22
C ALA A 345 9.44 -20.19 -15.80
N PRO A 346 10.74 -20.43 -15.95
CA PRO A 346 11.74 -19.37 -15.89
C PRO A 346 11.51 -18.28 -16.93
N GLY A 347 12.21 -17.17 -16.76
CA GLY A 347 12.26 -16.10 -17.77
C GLY A 347 12.69 -16.62 -19.14
N GLY A 348 12.03 -16.17 -20.22
CA GLY A 348 12.39 -16.54 -21.59
C GLY A 348 11.92 -17.92 -22.09
N CYS A 349 11.18 -18.71 -21.29
CA CYS A 349 10.66 -20.01 -21.70
C CYS A 349 9.33 -19.97 -22.47
N GLY A 350 8.81 -18.77 -22.79
CA GLY A 350 7.60 -18.62 -23.59
C GLY A 350 6.30 -18.67 -22.80
N LYS A 351 6.28 -18.19 -21.54
CA LYS A 351 5.06 -18.01 -20.73
C LYS A 351 3.99 -17.21 -21.49
N SER A 352 4.32 -16.01 -21.92
CA SER A 352 3.37 -15.12 -22.62
C SER A 352 2.91 -15.71 -23.96
N TYR A 353 3.77 -16.43 -24.67
CA TYR A 353 3.41 -17.14 -25.89
C TYR A 353 2.38 -18.25 -25.62
N SER A 354 2.60 -19.06 -24.57
CA SER A 354 1.66 -20.10 -24.15
C SER A 354 0.34 -19.49 -23.65
N THR A 355 0.37 -18.38 -22.91
CA THR A 355 -0.82 -17.65 -22.47
C THR A 355 -1.63 -17.13 -23.67
N ASN A 356 -0.97 -16.59 -24.69
CA ASN A 356 -1.65 -16.15 -25.93
C ASN A 356 -2.29 -17.34 -26.67
N ALA A 357 -1.64 -18.49 -26.70
CA ALA A 357 -2.23 -19.71 -27.28
C ALA A 357 -3.46 -20.20 -26.52
N VAL A 358 -3.43 -20.14 -25.18
CA VAL A 358 -4.59 -20.43 -24.31
C VAL A 358 -5.74 -19.46 -24.60
N ILE A 359 -5.48 -18.16 -24.74
CA ILE A 359 -6.50 -17.17 -25.07
C ILE A 359 -7.15 -17.48 -26.41
N LYS A 360 -6.36 -17.74 -27.47
CA LYS A 360 -6.88 -18.11 -28.78
C LYS A 360 -7.72 -19.39 -28.74
N TYR A 361 -7.34 -20.35 -27.94
CA TYR A 361 -8.14 -21.57 -27.72
C TYR A 361 -9.49 -21.20 -27.07
N LEU A 362 -9.51 -20.40 -26.00
CA LEU A 362 -10.74 -19.98 -25.33
C LEU A 362 -11.67 -19.21 -26.29
N GLU A 363 -11.12 -18.30 -27.08
CA GLU A 363 -11.87 -17.56 -28.13
C GLU A 363 -12.49 -18.52 -29.15
N SER A 364 -11.76 -19.57 -29.61
CA SER A 364 -12.24 -20.52 -30.57
C SER A 364 -13.45 -21.34 -30.10
N ILE A 365 -13.61 -21.48 -28.80
CA ILE A 365 -14.73 -22.20 -28.17
C ILE A 365 -15.75 -21.24 -27.51
N ASN A 366 -15.72 -19.95 -27.85
CA ASN A 366 -16.58 -18.90 -27.34
C ASN A 366 -16.62 -18.81 -25.81
N LYS A 367 -15.46 -18.94 -25.15
CA LYS A 367 -15.31 -18.77 -23.71
C LYS A 367 -14.77 -17.38 -23.38
N THR A 368 -15.42 -16.74 -22.42
CA THR A 368 -15.00 -15.43 -21.91
C THR A 368 -13.86 -15.59 -20.91
N TYR A 369 -12.98 -14.62 -20.86
CA TYR A 369 -11.84 -14.63 -19.95
C TYR A 369 -11.53 -13.24 -19.41
N THR A 370 -10.81 -13.20 -18.27
CA THR A 370 -10.26 -11.99 -17.65
C THR A 370 -8.78 -12.20 -17.42
N LEU A 371 -7.96 -11.25 -17.87
CA LEU A 371 -6.51 -11.25 -17.70
C LEU A 371 -6.13 -10.30 -16.58
N LEU A 372 -5.47 -10.81 -15.56
CA LEU A 372 -5.10 -10.05 -14.36
C LEU A 372 -3.61 -10.21 -14.05
N ALA A 373 -3.03 -9.14 -13.50
CA ALA A 373 -1.68 -9.15 -12.96
C ALA A 373 -1.60 -8.34 -11.65
N PRO A 374 -0.61 -8.58 -10.76
CA PRO A 374 -0.48 -7.84 -9.50
C PRO A 374 -0.08 -6.38 -9.69
N THR A 375 0.71 -6.06 -10.72
CA THR A 375 1.26 -4.73 -10.99
C THR A 375 0.81 -4.17 -12.33
N GLY A 376 0.82 -2.84 -12.48
CA GLY A 376 0.49 -2.17 -13.74
C GLY A 376 1.45 -2.52 -14.88
N CYS A 377 2.74 -2.57 -14.58
CA CYS A 377 3.77 -2.97 -15.54
C CYS A 377 3.55 -4.41 -16.05
N ALA A 378 3.22 -5.37 -15.17
CA ALA A 378 2.91 -6.75 -15.57
C ALA A 378 1.60 -6.81 -16.38
N ALA A 379 0.57 -6.04 -16.02
CA ALA A 379 -0.68 -5.98 -16.78
C ALA A 379 -0.47 -5.42 -18.20
N ARG A 380 0.34 -4.34 -18.33
CA ARG A 380 0.71 -3.78 -19.64
C ARG A 380 1.44 -4.79 -20.49
N ARG A 381 2.46 -5.48 -19.96
CA ARG A 381 3.19 -6.52 -20.68
C ARG A 381 2.30 -7.68 -21.12
N LEU A 382 1.36 -8.07 -20.26
CA LEU A 382 0.37 -9.09 -20.60
C LEU A 382 -0.52 -8.64 -21.76
N LYS A 383 -0.95 -7.35 -21.76
CA LYS A 383 -1.68 -6.73 -22.87
C LYS A 383 -0.86 -6.70 -24.16
N GLU A 384 0.39 -6.24 -24.11
CA GLU A 384 1.29 -6.20 -25.28
C GLU A 384 1.53 -7.58 -25.86
N ALA A 385 1.84 -8.56 -25.00
CA ALA A 385 2.16 -9.93 -25.43
C ALA A 385 0.96 -10.68 -26.02
N THR A 386 -0.25 -10.35 -25.56
CA THR A 386 -1.46 -11.06 -25.99
C THR A 386 -2.30 -10.30 -27.00
N GLY A 387 -2.12 -8.97 -27.10
CA GLY A 387 -2.99 -8.08 -27.86
C GLY A 387 -4.40 -7.97 -27.28
N ARG A 388 -4.59 -8.29 -26.00
CA ARG A 388 -5.89 -8.32 -25.31
C ARG A 388 -5.84 -7.46 -24.07
N GLU A 389 -7.01 -6.90 -23.68
CA GLU A 389 -7.10 -6.11 -22.46
C GLU A 389 -6.73 -6.91 -21.23
N ALA A 390 -5.83 -6.35 -20.42
CA ALA A 390 -5.40 -6.87 -19.14
C ALA A 390 -5.49 -5.77 -18.08
N SER A 391 -5.70 -6.12 -16.83
CA SER A 391 -5.89 -5.17 -15.74
C SER A 391 -5.08 -5.59 -14.51
N THR A 392 -4.78 -4.60 -13.64
CA THR A 392 -4.32 -4.96 -12.31
C THR A 392 -5.47 -5.53 -11.49
N ILE A 393 -5.14 -6.46 -10.58
CA ILE A 393 -6.16 -7.06 -9.69
C ILE A 393 -6.88 -5.97 -8.90
N HIS A 394 -6.16 -4.97 -8.37
CA HIS A 394 -6.78 -3.87 -7.62
C HIS A 394 -7.81 -3.08 -8.45
N MET A 395 -7.43 -2.69 -9.67
CA MET A 395 -8.34 -1.96 -10.56
C MET A 395 -9.56 -2.82 -10.94
N TRP A 396 -9.35 -4.10 -11.21
CA TRP A 396 -10.42 -5.03 -11.51
C TRP A 396 -11.40 -5.16 -10.34
N LEU A 397 -10.91 -5.33 -9.09
CA LEU A 397 -11.74 -5.38 -7.89
C LEU A 397 -12.53 -4.07 -7.68
N THR A 398 -11.88 -2.93 -7.91
CA THR A 398 -12.55 -1.60 -7.83
C THR A 398 -13.67 -1.47 -8.86
N ARG A 399 -13.46 -1.93 -10.10
CA ARG A 399 -14.49 -1.89 -11.16
C ARG A 399 -15.67 -2.83 -10.89
N LEU A 400 -15.43 -3.93 -10.17
CA LEU A 400 -16.51 -4.83 -9.77
C LEU A 400 -17.39 -4.24 -8.66
N ASP A 401 -16.90 -3.26 -7.91
CA ASP A 401 -17.62 -2.56 -6.84
C ASP A 401 -18.39 -3.52 -5.91
N GLY A 402 -17.71 -4.58 -5.46
CA GLY A 402 -18.32 -5.65 -4.65
C GLY A 402 -19.15 -6.68 -5.43
N GLY A 403 -19.28 -6.53 -6.75
CA GLY A 403 -19.94 -7.50 -7.62
C GLY A 403 -19.09 -8.72 -7.94
N MET A 404 -19.65 -9.62 -8.74
CA MET A 404 -19.01 -10.87 -9.17
C MET A 404 -18.60 -10.82 -10.64
N CYS A 405 -17.42 -11.33 -10.96
CA CYS A 405 -16.94 -11.48 -12.33
C CYS A 405 -17.71 -12.59 -13.06
N CYS A 406 -18.24 -12.27 -14.23
CA CYS A 406 -19.02 -13.19 -15.05
C CYS A 406 -18.17 -13.97 -16.10
N SER A 407 -16.85 -13.83 -16.11
CA SER A 407 -15.99 -14.55 -17.05
C SER A 407 -15.94 -16.05 -16.75
N ASP A 408 -15.84 -16.87 -17.81
CA ASP A 408 -15.66 -18.31 -17.70
C ASP A 408 -14.30 -18.70 -17.10
N VAL A 409 -13.27 -17.89 -17.40
CA VAL A 409 -11.88 -18.16 -17.02
C VAL A 409 -11.21 -16.86 -16.49
N VAL A 410 -10.45 -16.97 -15.40
CA VAL A 410 -9.53 -15.94 -14.92
C VAL A 410 -8.11 -16.45 -15.07
N LEU A 411 -7.26 -15.66 -15.73
CA LEU A 411 -5.82 -15.91 -15.88
C LEU A 411 -5.07 -14.88 -15.04
N LEU A 412 -4.33 -15.35 -14.06
CA LEU A 412 -3.50 -14.52 -13.17
C LEU A 412 -2.04 -14.69 -13.56
N ASP A 413 -1.41 -13.63 -14.04
CA ASP A 413 0.02 -13.59 -14.33
C ASP A 413 0.85 -13.07 -13.16
N GLU A 414 2.14 -13.40 -13.11
CA GLU A 414 3.11 -13.01 -12.07
C GLU A 414 2.65 -13.30 -10.63
N VAL A 415 2.09 -14.50 -10.42
CA VAL A 415 1.49 -14.89 -9.11
C VAL A 415 2.52 -14.96 -7.98
N SER A 416 3.81 -15.09 -8.27
CA SER A 416 4.89 -15.00 -7.28
C SER A 416 4.89 -13.68 -6.50
N MET A 417 4.38 -12.59 -7.09
CA MET A 417 4.28 -11.28 -6.45
C MET A 417 2.95 -11.06 -5.69
N LEU A 418 2.04 -12.02 -5.72
CA LEU A 418 0.70 -11.86 -5.18
C LEU A 418 0.66 -12.14 -3.67
N SER A 419 -0.04 -11.28 -2.91
CA SER A 419 -0.28 -11.52 -1.48
C SER A 419 -1.45 -12.47 -1.23
N VAL A 420 -1.41 -13.13 -0.07
CA VAL A 420 -2.49 -14.01 0.41
C VAL A 420 -3.84 -13.28 0.44
N ASP A 421 -3.87 -12.09 1.03
CA ASP A 421 -5.09 -11.27 1.14
C ASP A 421 -5.69 -10.93 -0.24
N LEU A 422 -4.83 -10.57 -1.20
CA LEU A 422 -5.29 -10.17 -2.53
C LEU A 422 -5.86 -11.36 -3.31
N LEU A 423 -5.23 -12.54 -3.22
CA LEU A 423 -5.77 -13.76 -3.84
C LEU A 423 -7.09 -14.20 -3.19
N ALA A 424 -7.20 -14.08 -1.86
CA ALA A 424 -8.46 -14.36 -1.16
C ALA A 424 -9.59 -13.43 -1.60
N LYS A 425 -9.31 -12.16 -1.92
CA LYS A 425 -10.26 -11.21 -2.50
C LYS A 425 -10.66 -11.61 -3.93
N VAL A 426 -9.70 -12.05 -4.77
CA VAL A 426 -10.01 -12.57 -6.11
C VAL A 426 -11.00 -13.73 -6.02
N PHE A 427 -10.74 -14.73 -5.15
CA PHE A 427 -11.67 -15.83 -4.94
C PHE A 427 -13.04 -15.40 -4.40
N GLY A 428 -13.08 -14.27 -3.67
CA GLY A 428 -14.35 -13.67 -3.22
C GLY A 428 -15.17 -13.00 -4.32
N SER A 429 -14.56 -12.75 -5.49
CA SER A 429 -15.14 -11.96 -6.59
C SER A 429 -15.38 -12.79 -7.85
N ILE A 430 -15.18 -14.12 -7.81
CA ILE A 430 -15.43 -15.04 -8.92
C ILE A 430 -16.41 -16.14 -8.51
N TYR A 431 -17.19 -16.63 -9.47
CA TYR A 431 -18.12 -17.75 -9.21
C TYR A 431 -17.38 -19.09 -9.02
N LYS A 432 -18.01 -20.04 -8.34
CA LYS A 432 -17.45 -21.37 -8.08
C LYS A 432 -17.12 -22.16 -9.36
N ASN A 433 -17.86 -21.92 -10.44
CA ASN A 433 -17.66 -22.54 -11.74
C ASN A 433 -16.72 -21.73 -12.69
N THR A 434 -16.24 -20.56 -12.25
CA THR A 434 -15.18 -19.85 -12.97
C THR A 434 -13.87 -20.61 -12.80
N LYS A 435 -13.22 -20.97 -13.90
CA LYS A 435 -11.87 -21.54 -13.88
C LYS A 435 -10.85 -20.46 -13.52
N ILE A 436 -9.79 -20.84 -12.83
CA ILE A 436 -8.70 -19.93 -12.48
C ILE A 436 -7.35 -20.61 -12.75
N PHE A 437 -6.49 -19.94 -13.48
CA PHE A 437 -5.15 -20.40 -13.79
C PHE A 437 -4.09 -19.39 -13.42
N PHE A 438 -3.00 -19.89 -12.92
CA PHE A 438 -1.89 -19.12 -12.40
C PHE A 438 -0.70 -19.24 -13.35
N VAL A 439 -0.08 -18.11 -13.66
CA VAL A 439 1.18 -18.07 -14.41
C VAL A 439 2.23 -17.46 -13.49
N CYS A 440 3.34 -18.16 -13.30
CA CYS A 440 4.39 -17.72 -12.38
C CYS A 440 5.79 -18.15 -12.80
N ASP A 441 6.75 -17.50 -12.17
CA ASP A 441 8.16 -17.91 -12.16
C ASP A 441 8.56 -18.08 -10.68
N PRO A 442 8.72 -19.33 -10.19
CA PRO A 442 8.98 -19.56 -8.76
C PRO A 442 10.39 -19.13 -8.33
N TYR A 443 11.27 -18.81 -9.29
CA TYR A 443 12.63 -18.33 -8.99
C TYR A 443 12.70 -16.80 -8.83
N GLN A 444 11.62 -16.08 -9.20
CA GLN A 444 11.52 -14.65 -8.95
C GLN A 444 11.34 -14.36 -7.46
N LEU A 445 11.42 -13.07 -7.12
CA LEU A 445 11.15 -12.61 -5.77
C LEU A 445 9.70 -12.92 -5.38
N ALA A 446 9.52 -13.39 -4.17
CA ALA A 446 8.21 -13.54 -3.57
C ALA A 446 7.55 -12.17 -3.33
N SER A 447 6.26 -12.18 -3.05
CA SER A 447 5.51 -10.99 -2.64
C SER A 447 6.22 -10.24 -1.50
N ILE A 448 6.18 -8.90 -1.54
CA ILE A 448 6.63 -8.08 -0.40
C ILE A 448 5.75 -8.34 0.84
N SER A 449 4.47 -8.65 0.63
CA SER A 449 3.54 -9.07 1.68
C SER A 449 3.74 -10.54 2.04
N CYS A 450 3.12 -10.98 3.14
CA CYS A 450 3.22 -12.37 3.61
C CYS A 450 2.62 -13.39 2.65
N GLY A 451 3.12 -14.62 2.77
CA GLY A 451 2.71 -15.78 1.99
C GLY A 451 3.73 -16.20 0.92
N ASN A 452 3.58 -17.44 0.47
CA ASN A 452 4.43 -18.04 -0.56
C ASN A 452 3.58 -18.78 -1.61
N LEU A 453 2.55 -18.07 -2.12
CA LEU A 453 1.45 -18.65 -2.89
C LEU A 453 1.90 -19.56 -4.03
N ALA A 454 2.81 -19.10 -4.88
CA ALA A 454 3.26 -19.85 -6.04
C ALA A 454 3.91 -21.18 -5.63
N GLN A 455 4.83 -21.11 -4.66
CA GLN A 455 5.55 -22.28 -4.18
C GLN A 455 4.64 -23.27 -3.44
N ASP A 456 3.81 -22.75 -2.51
CA ASP A 456 2.89 -23.58 -1.71
C ASP A 456 1.88 -24.33 -2.58
N ILE A 457 1.30 -23.66 -3.59
CA ILE A 457 0.37 -24.28 -4.55
C ILE A 457 1.07 -25.35 -5.37
N ILE A 458 2.28 -25.08 -5.88
CA ILE A 458 3.06 -26.04 -6.66
C ILE A 458 3.44 -27.25 -5.82
N ASP A 459 3.94 -27.04 -4.61
CA ASP A 459 4.44 -28.08 -3.71
C ASP A 459 3.33 -28.93 -3.08
N SER A 460 2.10 -28.40 -3.02
CA SER A 460 0.95 -29.16 -2.53
C SER A 460 0.63 -30.39 -3.39
N GLY A 461 0.96 -30.36 -4.69
CA GLY A 461 0.64 -31.39 -5.65
C GLY A 461 -0.84 -31.57 -5.96
N ILE A 462 -1.74 -30.77 -5.36
CA ILE A 462 -3.19 -30.84 -5.56
C ILE A 462 -3.63 -30.19 -6.87
N VAL A 463 -2.95 -29.11 -7.24
CA VAL A 463 -3.23 -28.33 -8.45
C VAL A 463 -2.35 -28.83 -9.60
N PRO A 464 -2.89 -29.09 -10.79
CA PRO A 464 -2.09 -29.47 -11.97
C PRO A 464 -1.05 -28.42 -12.31
N VAL A 465 0.18 -28.85 -12.58
CA VAL A 465 1.32 -27.97 -12.89
C VAL A 465 1.90 -28.31 -14.26
N THR A 466 1.89 -27.34 -15.16
CA THR A 466 2.62 -27.42 -16.44
C THR A 466 3.92 -26.63 -16.28
N ARG A 467 5.06 -27.31 -16.54
CA ARG A 467 6.40 -26.71 -16.42
C ARG A 467 6.99 -26.50 -17.79
N LEU A 468 7.41 -25.26 -18.12
CA LEU A 468 8.19 -24.96 -19.30
C LEU A 468 9.66 -24.93 -18.93
N THR A 469 10.49 -25.71 -19.59
CA THR A 469 11.91 -25.84 -19.28
C THR A 469 12.80 -25.29 -20.38
N LYS A 470 12.31 -25.28 -21.63
CA LYS A 470 13.09 -24.85 -22.80
C LYS A 470 13.14 -23.33 -22.89
N VAL A 471 14.34 -22.77 -22.80
CA VAL A 471 14.58 -21.32 -22.93
C VAL A 471 14.67 -20.96 -24.42
N PHE A 472 13.96 -19.91 -24.84
CA PHE A 472 13.93 -19.43 -26.24
C PHE A 472 14.51 -18.02 -26.39
N ARG A 473 14.66 -17.26 -25.29
CA ARG A 473 15.07 -15.87 -25.32
C ARG A 473 16.51 -15.65 -25.72
N TYR A 474 17.37 -16.62 -25.39
CA TYR A 474 18.80 -16.49 -25.53
C TYR A 474 19.31 -17.57 -26.50
N ASN A 475 20.00 -17.19 -27.54
CA ASN A 475 20.67 -18.08 -28.48
C ASN A 475 22.06 -18.45 -27.95
N SER A 476 22.17 -19.40 -27.02
CA SER A 476 23.46 -19.88 -26.44
C SER A 476 24.38 -18.76 -25.96
N SER A 477 23.86 -17.78 -25.23
CA SER A 477 24.56 -16.60 -24.82
C SER A 477 25.08 -16.71 -23.37
N GLY A 478 25.98 -15.81 -23.00
CA GLY A 478 26.47 -15.67 -21.62
C GLY A 478 25.35 -15.35 -20.64
N ILE A 479 24.41 -14.46 -21.01
CA ILE A 479 23.24 -14.12 -20.21
C ILE A 479 22.44 -15.40 -19.89
N ALA A 480 22.16 -16.27 -20.88
CA ALA A 480 21.40 -17.49 -20.66
C ALA A 480 22.13 -18.45 -19.70
N THR A 481 23.44 -18.56 -19.82
CA THR A 481 24.28 -19.39 -18.94
C THR A 481 24.27 -18.86 -17.52
N VAL A 482 24.59 -17.58 -17.33
CA VAL A 482 24.65 -16.94 -15.99
C VAL A 482 23.29 -16.99 -15.30
N VAL A 483 22.21 -16.65 -15.98
CA VAL A 483 20.83 -16.70 -15.41
C VAL A 483 20.43 -18.13 -15.04
N THR A 484 20.80 -19.13 -15.87
CA THR A 484 20.48 -20.54 -15.59
C THR A 484 21.29 -21.06 -14.40
N ASP A 485 22.57 -20.77 -14.36
CA ASP A 485 23.47 -21.19 -13.29
C ASP A 485 23.10 -20.50 -11.95
N THR A 486 22.78 -19.20 -11.97
CA THR A 486 22.25 -18.49 -10.80
C THR A 486 21.00 -19.19 -10.26
N ARG A 487 20.03 -19.49 -11.12
CA ARG A 487 18.82 -20.23 -10.76
C ARG A 487 19.14 -21.58 -10.11
N ASN A 488 20.15 -22.27 -10.59
CA ASN A 488 20.56 -23.58 -10.10
C ASN A 488 21.52 -23.50 -8.88
N GLY A 489 21.94 -22.29 -8.49
CA GLY A 489 22.90 -22.07 -7.40
C GLY A 489 24.33 -22.46 -7.76
N VAL A 490 24.73 -22.34 -9.03
CA VAL A 490 26.04 -22.69 -9.55
C VAL A 490 26.81 -21.41 -9.90
N PRO A 491 27.79 -20.97 -9.11
CA PRO A 491 28.49 -19.71 -9.32
C PRO A 491 29.60 -19.75 -10.39
N SER A 492 29.89 -20.90 -11.00
CA SER A 492 31.07 -21.09 -11.87
C SER A 492 31.07 -20.26 -13.14
N SER A 493 29.90 -19.80 -13.61
CA SER A 493 29.78 -18.98 -14.82
C SER A 493 29.98 -17.49 -14.63
N ILE A 494 30.00 -17.01 -13.37
CA ILE A 494 30.04 -15.57 -13.08
C ILE A 494 31.33 -14.90 -13.60
N GLU A 495 32.48 -15.56 -13.47
CA GLU A 495 33.78 -15.03 -13.92
C GLU A 495 34.13 -15.44 -15.38
N SER A 496 33.13 -15.84 -16.17
CA SER A 496 33.39 -16.33 -17.54
C SER A 496 33.58 -15.16 -18.51
N GLU A 497 34.72 -15.08 -19.15
CA GLU A 497 35.08 -14.12 -20.22
C GLU A 497 34.72 -14.61 -21.63
N GLN A 498 33.99 -15.72 -21.78
CA GLN A 498 33.79 -16.40 -23.06
C GLN A 498 32.64 -15.85 -23.92
N PHE A 499 31.91 -14.85 -23.44
CA PHE A 499 30.65 -14.40 -24.03
C PHE A 499 30.69 -12.92 -24.41
N ASP A 500 30.18 -12.58 -25.58
CA ASP A 500 30.13 -11.21 -26.08
C ASP A 500 28.99 -10.38 -25.45
N ASP A 501 27.97 -11.01 -24.89
CA ASP A 501 26.77 -10.40 -24.30
C ASP A 501 26.81 -10.32 -22.78
N TYR A 502 27.95 -10.71 -22.18
CA TYR A 502 28.11 -10.75 -20.73
C TYR A 502 29.49 -10.24 -20.30
N THR A 503 29.50 -9.39 -19.27
CA THR A 503 30.73 -8.89 -18.65
C THR A 503 30.61 -8.97 -17.12
N PHE A 504 31.67 -9.41 -16.49
CA PHE A 504 31.82 -9.36 -15.02
C PHE A 504 33.02 -8.49 -14.65
N GLU A 505 32.79 -7.61 -13.69
CA GLU A 505 33.84 -6.77 -13.10
C GLU A 505 33.88 -6.99 -11.59
N GLU A 506 35.05 -7.41 -11.09
CA GLU A 506 35.23 -7.51 -9.64
C GLU A 506 35.19 -6.12 -9.01
N GLN A 507 34.45 -5.99 -7.92
CA GLN A 507 34.27 -4.75 -7.20
C GLN A 507 35.58 -4.14 -6.72
N ALA A 508 35.83 -2.87 -6.98
CA ALA A 508 36.95 -2.11 -6.42
C ALA A 508 36.88 -2.01 -4.88
N SER A 509 38.04 -1.74 -4.25
CA SER A 509 38.14 -1.74 -2.79
C SER A 509 37.52 -0.49 -2.14
N ALA A 510 37.70 0.69 -2.74
CA ALA A 510 37.18 1.94 -2.23
C ALA A 510 35.80 2.26 -2.83
N THR A 511 34.91 2.87 -2.05
CA THR A 511 33.57 3.27 -2.50
C THR A 511 33.60 4.24 -3.68
N SER A 512 34.57 5.19 -3.70
CA SER A 512 34.78 6.12 -4.83
C SER A 512 35.03 5.36 -6.13
N ASP A 513 35.92 4.38 -6.07
CA ASP A 513 36.36 3.62 -7.24
C ASP A 513 35.23 2.73 -7.77
N VAL A 514 34.35 2.23 -6.89
CA VAL A 514 33.12 1.51 -7.30
C VAL A 514 32.15 2.46 -8.04
N LEU A 515 32.00 3.70 -7.58
CA LEU A 515 31.21 4.71 -8.30
C LEU A 515 31.79 5.02 -9.66
N ASP A 516 33.15 5.08 -9.77
CA ASP A 516 33.82 5.27 -11.05
C ASP A 516 33.63 4.07 -11.98
N GLN A 517 33.73 2.81 -11.48
CA GLN A 517 33.40 1.60 -12.25
C GLN A 517 31.96 1.67 -12.82
N ILE A 518 30.98 2.11 -12.01
CA ILE A 518 29.59 2.26 -12.46
C ILE A 518 29.49 3.32 -13.58
N LYS A 519 30.20 4.45 -13.46
CA LYS A 519 30.23 5.48 -14.51
C LYS A 519 30.86 4.95 -15.79
N GLU A 520 32.01 4.27 -15.67
CA GLU A 520 32.74 3.70 -16.81
C GLU A 520 31.88 2.65 -17.55
N ALA A 521 31.22 1.76 -16.83
CA ALA A 521 30.30 0.80 -17.42
C ALA A 521 29.11 1.49 -18.12
N TYR A 522 28.55 2.54 -17.51
CA TYR A 522 27.46 3.30 -18.13
C TYR A 522 27.91 4.03 -19.40
N ALA A 523 29.09 4.69 -19.35
CA ALA A 523 29.72 5.38 -20.49
C ALA A 523 30.00 4.41 -21.63
N TYR A 524 30.57 3.22 -21.33
CA TYR A 524 30.86 2.19 -22.31
C TYR A 524 29.61 1.80 -23.14
N TYR A 525 28.46 1.62 -22.50
CA TYR A 525 27.24 1.27 -23.23
C TYR A 525 26.66 2.45 -24.02
N LEU A 526 26.80 3.69 -23.54
CA LEU A 526 26.45 4.88 -24.33
C LEU A 526 27.33 5.00 -25.59
N GLU A 527 28.67 4.78 -25.48
CA GLU A 527 29.60 4.75 -26.61
C GLU A 527 29.28 3.61 -27.58
N LYS A 528 28.79 2.47 -27.10
CA LYS A 528 28.34 1.32 -27.91
C LYS A 528 27.05 1.62 -28.69
N GLY A 529 26.40 2.77 -28.43
CA GLY A 529 25.25 3.27 -29.17
C GLY A 529 23.89 3.02 -28.50
N TYR A 530 23.85 2.54 -27.24
CA TYR A 530 22.62 2.46 -26.47
C TYR A 530 22.24 3.85 -25.94
N GLY A 531 20.97 4.17 -25.92
CA GLY A 531 20.48 5.39 -25.29
C GLY A 531 20.34 5.25 -23.77
N MET A 532 20.26 6.37 -23.03
CA MET A 532 20.05 6.35 -21.58
C MET A 532 18.80 5.51 -21.17
N LYS A 533 17.74 5.53 -21.99
CA LYS A 533 16.53 4.72 -21.76
C LYS A 533 16.79 3.22 -21.85
N ASP A 534 17.79 2.78 -22.61
CA ASP A 534 18.11 1.38 -22.88
C ASP A 534 19.02 0.76 -21.81
N ILE A 535 19.63 1.59 -20.93
CA ILE A 535 20.55 1.16 -19.88
C ILE A 535 19.84 1.23 -18.54
N LEU A 536 19.82 0.14 -17.79
CA LEU A 536 19.20 0.03 -16.47
C LEU A 536 20.24 -0.45 -15.45
N CYS A 537 20.61 0.43 -14.52
CA CYS A 537 21.42 0.03 -13.38
C CYS A 537 20.52 -0.56 -12.27
N LEU A 538 20.83 -1.76 -11.81
CA LEU A 538 20.07 -2.46 -10.76
C LEU A 538 20.88 -2.59 -9.48
N CYS A 539 20.32 -2.09 -8.39
CA CYS A 539 20.96 -2.10 -7.07
C CYS A 539 20.00 -2.74 -6.03
N PRO A 540 20.48 -3.60 -5.12
CA PRO A 540 19.64 -4.14 -4.04
C PRO A 540 19.12 -3.09 -3.05
N TYR A 541 19.87 -2.00 -2.81
CA TYR A 541 19.57 -0.98 -1.81
C TYR A 541 19.20 0.38 -2.42
N ASN A 542 18.27 1.10 -1.74
CA ASN A 542 17.97 2.49 -2.10
C ASN A 542 18.81 3.51 -1.31
N LYS A 543 19.23 3.18 -0.08
CA LYS A 543 19.96 4.05 0.84
C LYS A 543 21.44 3.66 0.91
N GLY A 544 22.24 4.54 1.49
CA GLY A 544 23.69 4.33 1.67
C GLY A 544 24.53 4.85 0.50
N ALA A 545 25.86 4.84 0.67
CA ALA A 545 26.82 5.42 -0.27
C ALA A 545 26.83 4.77 -1.67
N LEU A 546 26.40 3.50 -1.77
CA LEU A 546 26.25 2.75 -3.01
C LEU A 546 24.78 2.34 -3.24
N GLY A 547 23.82 3.11 -2.72
CA GLY A 547 22.40 2.92 -2.96
C GLY A 547 21.92 3.69 -4.19
N THR A 548 20.74 3.34 -4.69
CA THR A 548 20.17 3.94 -5.92
C THR A 548 20.12 5.48 -5.88
N ARG A 549 19.95 6.10 -4.70
CA ARG A 549 19.86 7.56 -4.58
C ARG A 549 21.17 8.25 -4.98
N ILE A 550 22.29 7.79 -4.43
CA ILE A 550 23.63 8.36 -4.74
C ILE A 550 24.00 8.06 -6.18
N ILE A 551 23.77 6.83 -6.64
CA ILE A 551 24.04 6.42 -8.02
C ILE A 551 23.22 7.27 -9.01
N ASN A 552 21.95 7.51 -8.76
CA ASN A 552 21.10 8.35 -9.60
C ASN A 552 21.60 9.79 -9.68
N ALA A 553 21.94 10.40 -8.54
CA ALA A 553 22.47 11.77 -8.53
C ALA A 553 23.81 11.88 -9.28
N MET A 554 24.68 10.88 -9.12
CA MET A 554 25.96 10.79 -9.84
C MET A 554 25.75 10.65 -11.35
N LEU A 555 24.90 9.70 -11.80
CA LEU A 555 24.66 9.46 -13.22
C LEU A 555 23.90 10.63 -13.88
N GLN A 556 22.98 11.29 -13.19
CA GLN A 556 22.34 12.52 -13.65
C GLN A 556 23.34 13.62 -13.90
N GLN A 557 24.27 13.83 -12.96
CA GLN A 557 25.28 14.87 -13.07
C GLN A 557 26.27 14.59 -14.18
N GLU A 558 26.67 13.32 -14.38
CA GLU A 558 27.70 12.92 -15.34
C GLU A 558 27.18 12.86 -16.79
N PHE A 559 25.93 12.36 -16.98
CA PHE A 559 25.45 12.02 -18.33
C PHE A 559 24.29 12.89 -18.82
N ASN A 560 23.72 13.77 -17.99
CA ASN A 560 22.72 14.72 -18.43
C ASN A 560 23.23 16.14 -18.36
N ASP A 561 23.66 16.71 -19.51
CA ASP A 561 24.25 18.04 -19.64
C ASP A 561 23.21 19.18 -19.54
N HIS A 562 21.92 18.90 -19.52
CA HIS A 562 20.89 19.93 -19.37
C HIS A 562 21.00 20.63 -18.01
N GLU A 563 20.58 21.90 -17.97
CA GLU A 563 20.46 22.63 -16.71
C GLU A 563 19.29 22.07 -15.84
N PHE A 564 19.39 22.30 -14.54
CA PHE A 564 18.32 21.97 -13.63
C PHE A 564 17.08 22.82 -13.91
N THR A 565 15.92 22.19 -13.94
CA THR A 565 14.65 22.86 -14.23
C THR A 565 14.17 23.78 -13.10
N GLY A 566 14.70 23.62 -11.89
CA GLY A 566 14.17 24.25 -10.69
C GLY A 566 12.95 23.52 -10.11
N VAL A 567 12.37 22.56 -10.84
CA VAL A 567 11.25 21.74 -10.40
C VAL A 567 11.77 20.46 -9.75
N GLY A 568 11.24 20.14 -8.58
CA GLY A 568 11.68 18.98 -7.80
C GLY A 568 10.97 18.90 -6.46
N TYR A 569 11.55 18.15 -5.53
CA TYR A 569 11.01 18.04 -4.17
C TYR A 569 12.14 17.85 -3.17
N GLU A 570 11.85 18.22 -1.93
CA GLU A 570 12.73 17.99 -0.79
C GLU A 570 11.97 17.23 0.31
N THR A 571 12.62 16.22 0.86
CA THR A 571 12.14 15.46 2.02
C THR A 571 13.25 15.42 3.06
N GLN A 572 12.96 15.00 4.30
CA GLN A 572 14.00 14.81 5.32
C GLN A 572 15.10 13.80 4.92
N TYR A 573 14.92 13.04 3.82
CA TYR A 573 15.84 11.98 3.40
C TYR A 573 16.44 12.18 2.00
N GLU A 574 15.84 13.04 1.18
CA GLU A 574 16.20 13.15 -0.24
C GLU A 574 15.78 14.52 -0.79
N SER A 575 16.68 15.13 -1.55
CA SER A 575 16.40 16.31 -2.37
C SER A 575 16.63 15.92 -3.82
N VAL A 576 15.63 16.13 -4.67
CA VAL A 576 15.69 15.85 -6.11
C VAL A 576 15.31 17.09 -6.86
N ASN A 577 16.16 17.48 -7.83
CA ASN A 577 15.87 18.50 -8.82
C ASN A 577 16.00 17.84 -10.19
N PHE A 578 14.97 17.96 -11.02
CA PHE A 578 14.96 17.31 -12.31
C PHE A 578 15.60 18.15 -13.41
N LYS A 579 16.10 17.46 -14.43
CA LYS A 579 16.59 18.03 -15.68
C LYS A 579 15.76 17.50 -16.84
N ILE A 580 15.64 18.28 -17.91
CA ILE A 580 15.12 17.75 -19.18
C ILE A 580 16.02 16.59 -19.63
N GLY A 581 15.43 15.51 -20.12
CA GLY A 581 16.17 14.29 -20.49
C GLY A 581 16.36 13.29 -19.33
N ASP A 582 16.01 13.65 -18.08
CA ASP A 582 16.11 12.71 -16.97
C ASP A 582 15.22 11.49 -17.15
N LYS A 583 15.81 10.32 -16.92
CA LYS A 583 15.08 9.07 -16.80
C LYS A 583 14.44 9.00 -15.42
N VAL A 584 13.13 8.84 -15.37
CA VAL A 584 12.34 8.84 -14.13
C VAL A 584 11.44 7.61 -14.03
N ILE A 585 11.10 7.22 -12.79
CA ILE A 585 10.17 6.15 -12.48
C ILE A 585 9.02 6.70 -11.62
N ASN A 586 7.79 6.39 -12.01
CA ASN A 586 6.61 6.69 -11.20
C ASN A 586 6.50 5.70 -10.02
N LYS A 587 6.26 6.20 -8.82
CA LYS A 587 6.18 5.40 -7.57
C LYS A 587 4.76 5.24 -7.01
N ARG A 588 3.75 5.72 -7.74
CA ARG A 588 2.36 5.62 -7.30
C ARG A 588 1.43 5.36 -8.49
N ASN A 589 0.47 4.45 -8.32
CA ASN A 589 -0.60 4.32 -9.30
C ASN A 589 -1.42 5.62 -9.35
N ASN A 590 -1.55 6.22 -10.53
CA ASN A 590 -2.44 7.35 -10.77
C ASN A 590 -3.44 6.96 -11.87
N TYR A 591 -4.71 6.87 -11.50
CA TYR A 591 -5.79 6.44 -12.40
C TYR A 591 -6.37 7.59 -13.22
N ASN A 592 -6.00 8.82 -12.89
CA ASN A 592 -6.46 10.05 -13.53
C ASN A 592 -5.27 10.96 -13.85
N ALA A 593 -4.17 10.38 -14.34
CA ALA A 593 -2.98 11.14 -14.72
C ALA A 593 -3.32 12.06 -15.90
N GLN A 594 -3.04 13.35 -15.76
CA GLN A 594 -3.34 14.37 -16.76
C GLN A 594 -2.46 14.19 -17.99
N ILE A 595 -3.07 13.96 -19.16
CA ILE A 595 -2.33 13.86 -20.42
C ILE A 595 -1.89 15.27 -20.84
N TYR A 596 -0.60 15.41 -21.18
CA TYR A 596 -0.07 16.60 -21.83
C TYR A 596 -0.42 16.59 -23.31
N ASP A 597 -1.30 17.47 -23.70
CA ASP A 597 -1.70 17.67 -25.10
C ASP A 597 -1.84 19.19 -25.36
N PRO A 598 -0.84 19.84 -25.99
CA PRO A 598 -0.90 21.26 -26.26
C PRO A 598 -2.07 21.68 -27.17
N ASP A 599 -2.58 20.74 -27.98
CA ASP A 599 -3.67 20.97 -28.92
C ASP A 599 -5.02 20.45 -28.39
N TYR A 600 -5.09 20.07 -27.10
CA TYR A 600 -6.30 19.52 -26.50
C TYR A 600 -7.50 20.45 -26.63
N THR A 601 -8.55 19.92 -27.23
CA THR A 601 -9.86 20.57 -27.26
C THR A 601 -10.79 19.84 -26.30
N PRO A 602 -11.44 20.57 -25.35
CA PRO A 602 -12.33 19.94 -24.38
C PRO A 602 -13.45 19.15 -25.07
N GLU A 603 -13.55 17.88 -24.73
CA GLU A 603 -14.65 17.00 -25.15
C GLU A 603 -15.72 16.96 -24.08
N TYR A 604 -16.99 16.86 -24.50
CA TYR A 604 -18.14 16.78 -23.61
C TYR A 604 -18.95 15.52 -23.91
N ASP A 605 -19.37 14.84 -22.82
CA ASP A 605 -20.28 13.71 -22.96
C ASP A 605 -21.67 14.09 -23.44
N GLU A 606 -22.54 13.11 -23.70
CA GLU A 606 -23.91 13.30 -24.13
C GLU A 606 -24.80 14.07 -23.12
N PHE A 607 -24.31 14.24 -21.88
CA PHE A 607 -24.96 15.00 -20.81
C PHE A 607 -24.36 16.39 -20.62
N GLY A 608 -23.33 16.76 -21.42
CA GLY A 608 -22.66 18.06 -21.35
C GLY A 608 -21.61 18.18 -20.25
N ASN A 609 -21.17 17.07 -19.65
CA ASN A 609 -20.04 17.07 -18.67
C ASN A 609 -18.72 16.98 -19.44
N LEU A 610 -17.71 17.69 -18.94
CA LEU A 610 -16.35 17.62 -19.48
C LEU A 610 -15.81 16.19 -19.34
N VAL A 611 -15.34 15.61 -20.44
CA VAL A 611 -14.61 14.34 -20.44
C VAL A 611 -13.16 14.65 -20.05
N PRO A 612 -12.64 14.14 -18.92
CA PRO A 612 -11.28 14.41 -18.50
C PRO A 612 -10.26 13.83 -19.49
N ASN A 613 -9.26 14.63 -19.89
CA ASN A 613 -8.13 14.16 -20.69
C ASN A 613 -7.11 13.46 -19.79
N THR A 614 -7.45 12.28 -19.29
CA THR A 614 -6.66 11.54 -18.33
C THR A 614 -6.42 10.10 -18.74
N THR A 615 -5.35 9.51 -18.24
CA THR A 615 -5.01 8.10 -18.45
C THR A 615 -4.50 7.48 -17.16
N PHE A 616 -4.30 6.17 -17.19
CA PHE A 616 -3.69 5.43 -16.09
C PHE A 616 -2.18 5.34 -16.28
N ILE A 617 -1.41 5.72 -15.24
CA ILE A 617 0.01 5.39 -15.11
C ILE A 617 0.24 4.53 -13.88
N ALA A 618 1.06 3.48 -14.05
CA ALA A 618 1.31 2.52 -12.99
C ALA A 618 2.50 2.91 -12.10
N ASN A 619 2.51 2.40 -10.88
CA ASN A 619 3.72 2.33 -10.08
C ASN A 619 4.74 1.41 -10.79
N GLY A 620 5.94 1.92 -11.04
CA GLY A 620 6.99 1.22 -11.77
C GLY A 620 7.15 1.65 -13.23
N ASP A 621 6.24 2.46 -13.78
CA ASP A 621 6.40 3.00 -15.14
C ASP A 621 7.60 3.93 -15.21
N ILE A 622 8.43 3.72 -16.23
CA ILE A 622 9.62 4.52 -16.49
C ILE A 622 9.34 5.47 -17.66
N GLY A 623 9.69 6.72 -17.49
CA GLY A 623 9.53 7.76 -18.49
C GLY A 623 10.75 8.65 -18.58
N THR A 624 10.70 9.64 -19.47
CA THR A 624 11.73 10.67 -19.65
C THR A 624 11.11 12.04 -19.47
N VAL A 625 11.75 12.90 -18.70
CA VAL A 625 11.36 14.32 -18.57
C VAL A 625 11.60 15.00 -19.91
N VAL A 626 10.55 15.51 -20.53
CA VAL A 626 10.64 16.10 -21.88
C VAL A 626 10.45 17.61 -21.88
N ASP A 627 9.74 18.15 -20.88
CA ASP A 627 9.48 19.59 -20.79
C ASP A 627 9.18 20.00 -19.35
N VAL A 628 9.14 21.30 -19.12
CA VAL A 628 8.67 21.94 -17.88
C VAL A 628 7.75 23.09 -18.29
N ASP A 629 6.50 23.06 -17.80
CA ASP A 629 5.48 24.08 -18.01
C ASP A 629 5.19 24.77 -16.67
N ASP A 630 5.68 26.00 -16.52
CA ASP A 630 5.71 26.75 -15.25
C ASP A 630 6.41 25.95 -14.13
N GLU A 631 5.66 25.43 -13.15
CA GLU A 631 6.15 24.60 -12.04
C GLU A 631 5.82 23.11 -12.22
N ASP A 632 5.23 22.72 -13.35
CA ASP A 632 4.80 21.38 -13.66
C ASP A 632 5.85 20.64 -14.49
N LEU A 633 5.99 19.34 -14.23
CA LEU A 633 6.94 18.47 -14.93
C LEU A 633 6.21 17.65 -15.99
N VAL A 634 6.67 17.71 -17.24
CA VAL A 634 6.12 16.93 -18.35
C VAL A 634 6.98 15.70 -18.58
N VAL A 635 6.41 14.52 -18.45
CA VAL A 635 7.12 13.24 -18.57
C VAL A 635 6.50 12.39 -19.67
N ALA A 636 7.32 12.00 -20.65
CA ALA A 636 6.93 11.07 -21.70
C ALA A 636 7.12 9.62 -21.22
N PHE A 637 6.03 8.88 -21.15
CA PHE A 637 6.01 7.41 -21.00
C PHE A 637 5.76 6.75 -22.36
N ASP A 638 5.86 5.44 -22.45
CA ASP A 638 5.74 4.71 -23.72
C ASP A 638 4.41 4.98 -24.47
N GLU A 639 3.29 5.09 -23.75
CA GLU A 639 1.95 5.25 -24.36
C GLU A 639 1.40 6.69 -24.30
N SER A 640 1.93 7.55 -23.42
CA SER A 640 1.38 8.89 -23.19
C SER A 640 2.39 9.82 -22.53
N THR A 641 2.22 11.12 -22.79
CA THR A 641 2.97 12.18 -22.09
C THR A 641 2.07 12.76 -21.00
N ILE A 642 2.59 12.87 -19.79
CA ILE A 642 1.83 13.17 -18.57
C ILE A 642 2.38 14.41 -17.89
N VAL A 643 1.50 15.25 -17.38
CA VAL A 643 1.81 16.40 -16.54
C VAL A 643 1.78 15.99 -15.07
N PHE A 644 2.84 16.29 -14.33
CA PHE A 644 2.95 16.12 -12.89
C PHE A 644 2.98 17.47 -12.21
N SER A 645 1.97 17.77 -11.40
CA SER A 645 1.81 19.05 -10.73
C SER A 645 1.92 18.93 -9.22
N GLY A 646 2.49 19.94 -8.56
CA GLY A 646 2.50 20.10 -7.11
C GLY A 646 2.96 18.85 -6.34
N GLU A 647 2.09 18.29 -5.51
CA GLU A 647 2.40 17.10 -4.70
C GLU A 647 2.65 15.81 -5.52
N GLU A 648 2.21 15.74 -6.76
CA GLU A 648 2.42 14.57 -7.62
C GLU A 648 3.88 14.40 -8.02
N ILE A 649 4.65 15.48 -8.11
CA ILE A 649 6.08 15.46 -8.41
C ILE A 649 6.85 14.61 -7.39
N LYS A 650 6.39 14.55 -6.15
CA LYS A 650 6.99 13.72 -5.09
C LYS A 650 6.89 12.22 -5.33
N TYR A 651 6.06 11.79 -6.27
CA TYR A 651 5.96 10.37 -6.66
C TYR A 651 6.91 9.98 -7.79
N LEU A 652 7.59 10.95 -8.39
CA LEU A 652 8.66 10.67 -9.37
C LEU A 652 10.00 10.45 -8.65
N ARG A 653 10.81 9.55 -9.19
CA ARG A 653 12.19 9.32 -8.76
C ARG A 653 13.08 9.23 -10.00
N LEU A 654 14.33 9.65 -9.89
CA LEU A 654 15.32 9.36 -10.92
C LEU A 654 15.45 7.84 -11.11
N ALA A 655 15.65 7.40 -12.33
CA ALA A 655 15.61 5.99 -12.70
C ALA A 655 16.81 5.54 -13.58
N TYR A 656 17.93 6.22 -13.53
CA TYR A 656 19.20 5.72 -14.07
C TYR A 656 19.58 4.41 -13.36
N ALA A 657 19.36 4.38 -12.02
CA ALA A 657 19.44 3.21 -11.19
C ALA A 657 18.16 3.00 -10.40
N ILE A 658 17.63 1.76 -10.37
CA ILE A 658 16.46 1.38 -9.57
C ILE A 658 16.77 0.14 -8.72
N SER A 659 15.91 -0.09 -7.70
CA SER A 659 16.05 -1.32 -6.91
C SER A 659 15.64 -2.55 -7.73
N VAL A 660 16.27 -3.71 -7.43
CA VAL A 660 15.92 -4.99 -8.07
C VAL A 660 14.43 -5.31 -7.90
N HIS A 661 13.84 -5.01 -6.75
CA HIS A 661 12.39 -5.15 -6.53
C HIS A 661 11.56 -4.27 -7.49
N SER A 662 11.99 -3.04 -7.71
CA SER A 662 11.29 -2.11 -8.62
C SER A 662 11.42 -2.50 -10.09
N SER A 663 12.38 -3.35 -10.44
CA SER A 663 12.57 -3.86 -11.80
C SER A 663 11.72 -5.09 -12.11
N GLN A 664 10.98 -5.63 -11.13
CA GLN A 664 10.07 -6.75 -11.40
C GLN A 664 9.01 -6.35 -12.43
N GLY A 665 8.80 -7.22 -13.42
CA GLY A 665 7.93 -6.90 -14.54
C GLY A 665 8.55 -5.96 -15.59
N SER A 666 9.78 -5.44 -15.45
CA SER A 666 10.48 -4.67 -16.48
C SER A 666 11.64 -5.42 -17.11
N GLU A 667 12.11 -4.98 -18.25
CA GLU A 667 13.29 -5.51 -18.97
C GLU A 667 13.99 -4.35 -19.70
N SER A 668 15.29 -4.47 -19.90
CA SER A 668 16.09 -3.47 -20.59
C SER A 668 17.06 -4.12 -21.59
N PRO A 669 17.39 -3.48 -22.70
CA PRO A 669 18.44 -3.95 -23.60
C PRO A 669 19.76 -4.18 -22.85
N VAL A 670 20.17 -3.24 -22.00
CA VAL A 670 21.39 -3.33 -21.20
C VAL A 670 21.04 -3.28 -19.72
N VAL A 671 21.62 -4.18 -18.93
CA VAL A 671 21.52 -4.19 -17.47
C VAL A 671 22.91 -4.16 -16.86
N ILE A 672 23.12 -3.19 -15.96
CA ILE A 672 24.28 -3.13 -15.08
C ILE A 672 23.81 -3.56 -13.68
N ALA A 673 24.16 -4.76 -13.24
CA ALA A 673 23.71 -5.35 -12.00
C ALA A 673 24.78 -5.20 -10.91
N LEU A 674 24.44 -4.52 -9.81
CA LEU A 674 25.35 -4.25 -8.70
C LEU A 674 25.18 -5.28 -7.59
N MET A 675 26.13 -6.23 -7.49
CA MET A 675 26.15 -7.29 -6.46
C MET A 675 27.34 -7.08 -5.52
N LEU A 676 27.28 -5.96 -4.78
CA LEU A 676 28.40 -5.43 -4.02
C LEU A 676 28.48 -6.03 -2.62
N ARG A 677 29.69 -6.08 -2.05
CA ARG A 677 29.97 -6.56 -0.67
C ARG A 677 29.14 -5.82 0.39
N GLN A 678 28.88 -4.52 0.18
CA GLN A 678 28.06 -3.70 1.05
C GLN A 678 26.56 -4.11 1.04
N HIS A 679 26.16 -4.88 0.05
CA HIS A 679 24.78 -5.36 -0.14
C HIS A 679 24.55 -6.79 0.36
N LEU A 680 25.53 -7.41 1.01
CA LEU A 680 25.55 -8.83 1.43
C LEU A 680 24.23 -9.31 2.05
N TYR A 681 23.66 -8.52 2.98
CA TYR A 681 22.43 -8.92 3.69
C TYR A 681 21.15 -8.95 2.84
N MET A 682 21.20 -8.36 1.65
CA MET A 682 20.05 -8.37 0.71
C MET A 682 20.26 -9.33 -0.45
N ILE A 683 21.51 -9.72 -0.72
CA ILE A 683 21.82 -10.57 -1.86
C ILE A 683 21.48 -12.02 -1.52
N ASN A 684 20.57 -12.58 -2.31
CA ASN A 684 20.17 -13.97 -2.29
C ASN A 684 19.90 -14.41 -3.74
N ARG A 685 19.71 -15.70 -3.96
CA ARG A 685 19.51 -16.30 -5.28
C ARG A 685 18.37 -15.64 -6.06
N ASN A 686 17.27 -15.29 -5.41
CA ASN A 686 16.12 -14.67 -6.05
C ASN A 686 16.43 -13.25 -6.53
N ILE A 687 17.14 -12.44 -5.72
CA ILE A 687 17.60 -11.10 -6.09
C ILE A 687 18.53 -11.16 -7.31
N GLU A 688 19.53 -12.04 -7.28
CA GLU A 688 20.48 -12.23 -8.38
C GLU A 688 19.77 -12.70 -9.65
N TYR A 689 18.94 -13.72 -9.53
CA TYR A 689 18.17 -14.25 -10.66
C TYR A 689 17.27 -13.16 -11.30
N VAL A 690 16.56 -12.39 -10.49
CA VAL A 690 15.71 -11.30 -11.01
C VAL A 690 16.57 -10.24 -11.69
N ALA A 691 17.64 -9.78 -11.05
CA ALA A 691 18.50 -8.75 -11.61
C ALA A 691 19.09 -9.15 -12.96
N PHE A 692 19.66 -10.35 -13.05
CA PHE A 692 20.34 -10.83 -14.26
C PHE A 692 19.34 -11.14 -15.38
N SER A 693 18.15 -11.65 -15.03
CA SER A 693 17.10 -11.98 -16.01
C SER A 693 16.40 -10.75 -16.64
N ARG A 694 16.70 -9.53 -16.18
CA ARG A 694 16.16 -8.28 -16.78
C ARG A 694 16.86 -7.91 -18.08
N ALA A 695 18.09 -8.36 -18.31
CA ALA A 695 18.84 -8.09 -19.52
C ALA A 695 18.25 -8.79 -20.75
N LYS A 696 18.17 -8.04 -21.87
CA LYS A 696 17.75 -8.58 -23.17
C LYS A 696 18.94 -8.85 -24.08
N THR A 697 19.90 -7.96 -24.10
CA THR A 697 21.01 -7.96 -25.08
C THR A 697 22.36 -7.99 -24.39
N GLU A 698 22.55 -7.22 -23.32
CA GLU A 698 23.83 -7.06 -22.62
C GLU A 698 23.62 -7.13 -21.11
N LEU A 699 24.46 -7.87 -20.42
CA LEU A 699 24.52 -7.94 -18.97
C LEU A 699 25.93 -7.64 -18.48
N CYS A 700 26.07 -6.59 -17.66
CA CYS A 700 27.27 -6.29 -16.91
C CYS A 700 27.00 -6.51 -15.43
N ILE A 701 27.80 -7.31 -14.74
CA ILE A 701 27.75 -7.46 -13.29
C ILE A 701 28.98 -6.78 -12.69
N ILE A 702 28.77 -5.80 -11.82
CA ILE A 702 29.82 -5.25 -10.97
C ILE A 702 29.56 -5.79 -9.56
N GLY A 703 30.48 -6.60 -9.03
CA GLY A 703 30.22 -7.30 -7.79
C GLY A 703 31.41 -7.95 -7.13
N ASP A 704 31.18 -8.48 -5.92
CA ASP A 704 32.15 -9.28 -5.17
C ASP A 704 31.83 -10.76 -5.37
N THR A 705 32.74 -11.50 -5.99
CA THR A 705 32.56 -12.90 -6.33
C THR A 705 32.11 -13.75 -5.12
N ARG A 706 32.62 -13.48 -3.91
CA ARG A 706 32.25 -14.23 -2.71
C ARG A 706 30.82 -13.92 -2.26
N THR A 707 30.43 -12.66 -2.35
CA THR A 707 29.07 -12.20 -2.01
C THR A 707 28.05 -12.84 -2.93
N ILE A 708 28.29 -12.85 -4.25
CA ILE A 708 27.46 -13.51 -5.25
C ILE A 708 27.38 -15.01 -4.98
N ALA A 709 28.54 -15.69 -4.83
CA ALA A 709 28.55 -17.14 -4.59
C ALA A 709 27.86 -17.56 -3.28
N ASN A 710 27.81 -16.69 -2.27
CA ASN A 710 27.07 -16.94 -1.04
C ASN A 710 25.58 -16.68 -1.26
N GLY A 711 25.21 -15.58 -1.93
CA GLY A 711 23.82 -15.27 -2.30
C GLY A 711 23.16 -16.40 -3.07
N MET A 712 23.83 -17.01 -4.02
CA MET A 712 23.32 -18.16 -4.78
C MET A 712 22.96 -19.39 -3.91
N LYS A 713 23.48 -19.50 -2.70
CA LYS A 713 23.15 -20.61 -1.78
C LYS A 713 21.87 -20.34 -0.98
N GLU A 714 21.51 -19.10 -0.81
CA GLU A 714 20.36 -18.67 -0.03
C GLU A 714 19.13 -18.50 -0.89
N VAL A 715 18.01 -19.11 -0.52
CA VAL A 715 16.75 -19.05 -1.27
C VAL A 715 15.67 -18.49 -0.35
N GLN A 716 15.41 -17.20 -0.46
CA GLN A 716 14.47 -16.48 0.40
C GLN A 716 13.07 -17.09 0.45
N ASN A 717 12.58 -17.62 -0.68
CA ASN A 717 11.24 -18.19 -0.76
C ASN A 717 11.07 -19.47 0.08
N LEU A 718 12.16 -20.15 0.45
CA LEU A 718 12.14 -21.37 1.28
C LEU A 718 12.11 -21.07 2.78
N GLU A 719 12.38 -19.84 3.19
CA GLU A 719 12.43 -19.45 4.59
C GLU A 719 11.06 -18.98 5.14
N ARG A 720 10.04 -18.85 4.26
CA ARG A 720 8.70 -18.43 4.65
C ARG A 720 7.90 -19.57 5.24
N ASP A 721 7.44 -19.39 6.47
CA ASP A 721 6.54 -20.34 7.13
C ASP A 721 5.08 -19.95 6.91
N THR A 722 4.31 -20.84 6.28
CA THR A 722 2.93 -20.57 5.83
C THR A 722 1.99 -21.72 6.21
N TRP A 723 0.69 -21.43 6.28
CA TRP A 723 -0.34 -22.45 6.47
C TRP A 723 -0.77 -23.12 5.16
N LEU A 724 -0.69 -22.41 4.04
CA LEU A 724 -1.37 -22.77 2.81
C LEU A 724 -1.01 -24.17 2.29
N LYS A 725 0.27 -24.54 2.31
CA LYS A 725 0.73 -25.85 1.86
C LYS A 725 0.09 -26.99 2.67
N GLU A 726 0.09 -26.87 4.00
CA GLU A 726 -0.53 -27.86 4.89
C GLU A 726 -2.04 -27.90 4.68
N LEU A 727 -2.68 -26.72 4.69
CA LEU A 727 -4.12 -26.62 4.42
C LEU A 727 -4.53 -27.23 3.08
N LEU A 728 -3.67 -27.20 2.06
CA LEU A 728 -3.93 -27.86 0.77
C LEU A 728 -3.80 -29.38 0.87
N THR A 729 -2.84 -29.89 1.63
CA THR A 729 -2.50 -31.33 1.70
C THR A 729 -3.30 -32.10 2.76
N GLU A 730 -3.80 -31.42 3.79
CA GLU A 730 -4.67 -32.07 4.78
C GLU A 730 -5.93 -32.63 4.15
N ASN A 731 -6.26 -33.86 4.50
CA ASN A 731 -7.53 -34.47 4.12
C ASN A 731 -8.65 -33.83 4.92
N SER A 732 -9.48 -33.00 4.26
CA SER A 732 -10.70 -32.42 4.81
C SER A 732 -11.79 -33.46 5.04
#